data_8c3e08033b0f375002fbba5192a6de0f
#
_entry.id   8c3e08033b0f375002fbba5192a6de0f
#
_cell.length_a   1.000
_cell.length_b   1.000
_cell.length_c   1.000
_cell.angle_alpha   90.00
_cell.angle_beta   90.00
_cell.angle_gamma   90.00
#
_symmetry.space_group_name_H-M   'P 1'
#
loop_
_entity.id
_entity.type
_entity.pdbx_description
1 polymer ?
#
loop_
_entity_poly.entity_id
_entity_poly.type
_entity_poly.pdbx_seq_one_letter_code
_entity_poly.pdbx_strand_id
1 'polypeptide(L)'
;MAAAAALAVFLLVSVLYFAPQFRGEVLPQHDVLQYEGMSRDIYQTREATGEDPQWTGGMFSGMPAYLINVAYPAQLVKNTVGRITRLIDTPAGFLFFAMVSMWLMLLVCGVDPWVGIVPALAYGLSTYFLLIIGAGHVTKMWALVYAPLMMGGAWMTLRGNLWAGAAVTALAASLEIGANHPQITYYFLLAMAAFWISEGIVALRERHLKEFLRRTAVLAAAGLLAVGSNFAPLWYTARHAKETIRGGSELAAAAETQNPESSDRGLDLDYATAWSYGRSETLNLLVPDFMGRDSGRTFPSDGQVAATANEYGLRGIERQLPAYWGTQPYTAGPTYLGAAALFLAVLGALLVRGRNRWWIVAVCAVMLLLAWGRNFMAFTELAFKLLPGYDKFRTVSMTLVVVQWAVPLLGAMALMRLWRGDVPRKRLLRALAWAGGVTGGLCLLLAVAGGSLFDFGRGESTVLMTDQFHQLFQSNGMQEYIDRGMDVEMGEAIGAAMAADRAAMMQADAWRSLLMIALAAGGVALFAFGRIRRGGLVALLGGVVLLDLVPVDLRFLSSEDFVSPRRRQITATAADKAILADRTPGFRVLNLTVSPFNDATTSYFHRSVGGYHGAKLARYQDLIDRYLSQLDEGVLDMLNTRYLILPGEEGQPVAQLRTTANGAAWFVDRLVTAEDARQEIDLLGKTDLKTTAVIAARDLPLAQLPAAAAADTLPGRSIALVEYHANRLRYEYSTPAEAVAVFSEIYYDKGWTATIDGEETPAFRADYVLRAMRLPAGTHVVEWRFRAPGWRAAEAVTGICSVVILASAAAAVVLAVRRKRRGNGRQEAANAAE
;
A
#
# COMPACT_ATOMS: atom_id res chain seq x y z
N MET A 1 30.21 -21.51 5.90
CA MET A 1 29.67 -22.25 4.73
C MET A 1 28.14 -22.12 4.62
N ALA A 2 27.36 -22.51 5.62
CA ALA A 2 25.88 -22.47 5.52
C ALA A 2 25.30 -21.08 5.24
N ALA A 3 25.82 -20.01 5.87
CA ALA A 3 25.36 -18.65 5.62
C ALA A 3 25.66 -18.18 4.18
N ALA A 4 26.87 -18.49 3.68
CA ALA A 4 27.24 -18.16 2.31
C ALA A 4 26.37 -18.93 1.29
N ALA A 5 26.08 -20.21 1.56
CA ALA A 5 25.19 -21.01 0.73
C ALA A 5 23.75 -20.47 0.73
N ALA A 6 23.20 -20.09 1.90
CA ALA A 6 21.87 -19.51 2.00
C ALA A 6 21.77 -18.20 1.18
N LEU A 7 22.72 -17.27 1.38
CA LEU A 7 22.76 -16.01 0.65
C LEU A 7 22.94 -16.23 -0.87
N ALA A 8 23.77 -17.19 -1.27
CA ALA A 8 23.95 -17.55 -2.68
C ALA A 8 22.65 -18.10 -3.30
N VAL A 9 21.92 -18.98 -2.59
CA VAL A 9 20.62 -19.51 -3.05
C VAL A 9 19.60 -18.39 -3.20
N PHE A 10 19.48 -17.51 -2.19
CA PHE A 10 18.51 -16.40 -2.24
C PHE A 10 18.83 -15.39 -3.35
N LEU A 11 20.13 -15.10 -3.54
CA LEU A 11 20.56 -14.22 -4.63
C LEU A 11 20.29 -14.88 -6.00
N LEU A 12 20.62 -16.15 -6.16
CA LEU A 12 20.40 -16.89 -7.41
C LEU A 12 18.91 -16.93 -7.76
N VAL A 13 18.03 -17.25 -6.80
CA VAL A 13 16.57 -17.27 -7.01
C VAL A 13 16.08 -15.89 -7.42
N SER A 14 16.51 -14.82 -6.73
CA SER A 14 16.08 -13.45 -7.02
C SER A 14 16.56 -12.98 -8.40
N VAL A 15 17.81 -13.29 -8.76
CA VAL A 15 18.41 -12.92 -10.08
C VAL A 15 17.75 -13.70 -11.21
N LEU A 16 17.52 -14.99 -11.03
CA LEU A 16 16.87 -15.81 -12.06
C LEU A 16 15.42 -15.41 -12.28
N TYR A 17 14.68 -15.15 -11.20
CA TYR A 17 13.27 -14.73 -11.30
C TYR A 17 13.13 -13.37 -11.99
N PHE A 18 13.98 -12.41 -11.65
CA PHE A 18 13.99 -11.06 -12.21
C PHE A 18 15.10 -10.85 -13.25
N ALA A 19 15.44 -11.90 -14.01
CA ALA A 19 16.49 -11.83 -15.05
C ALA A 19 16.32 -10.67 -16.05
N PRO A 20 15.11 -10.26 -16.50
CA PRO A 20 14.93 -9.11 -17.37
C PRO A 20 15.47 -7.80 -16.80
N GLN A 21 15.35 -7.57 -15.47
CA GLN A 21 15.91 -6.39 -14.81
C GLN A 21 17.42 -6.25 -15.06
N PHE A 22 18.17 -7.38 -15.04
CA PHE A 22 19.61 -7.40 -15.25
C PHE A 22 20.02 -7.28 -16.74
N ARG A 23 19.04 -7.36 -17.65
CA ARG A 23 19.18 -7.02 -19.08
C ARG A 23 18.83 -5.56 -19.37
N GLY A 24 18.47 -4.79 -18.33
CA GLY A 24 18.11 -3.38 -18.45
C GLY A 24 16.63 -3.14 -18.78
N GLU A 25 15.78 -4.16 -18.70
CA GLU A 25 14.35 -4.04 -18.83
C GLU A 25 13.73 -3.58 -17.48
N VAL A 26 12.57 -2.94 -17.52
CA VAL A 26 11.88 -2.38 -16.36
C VAL A 26 10.45 -2.88 -16.26
N LEU A 27 9.94 -2.99 -15.04
CA LEU A 27 8.57 -3.35 -14.79
C LEU A 27 7.69 -2.08 -14.83
N PRO A 28 6.65 -2.01 -15.68
CA PRO A 28 5.76 -0.85 -15.78
C PRO A 28 4.71 -0.90 -14.64
N GLN A 29 5.15 -0.57 -13.44
CA GLN A 29 4.35 -0.61 -12.24
C GLN A 29 3.44 0.62 -12.17
N HIS A 30 2.12 0.42 -12.06
CA HIS A 30 1.14 1.51 -12.03
C HIS A 30 1.43 2.55 -10.94
N ASP A 31 1.60 2.11 -9.70
CA ASP A 31 1.85 3.03 -8.57
C ASP A 31 3.15 3.81 -8.69
N VAL A 32 4.17 3.22 -9.37
CA VAL A 32 5.43 3.93 -9.63
C VAL A 32 5.25 5.04 -10.65
N LEU A 33 4.45 4.82 -11.71
CA LEU A 33 4.11 5.86 -12.68
C LEU A 33 3.30 6.98 -12.02
N GLN A 34 2.33 6.65 -11.18
CA GLN A 34 1.58 7.64 -10.40
C GLN A 34 2.52 8.45 -9.48
N TYR A 35 3.46 7.78 -8.81
CA TYR A 35 4.45 8.45 -7.97
C TYR A 35 5.36 9.41 -8.77
N GLU A 36 5.76 9.06 -9.99
CA GLU A 36 6.55 9.94 -10.86
C GLU A 36 5.80 11.23 -11.17
N GLY A 37 4.50 11.15 -11.47
CA GLY A 37 3.63 12.32 -11.64
C GLY A 37 3.50 13.15 -10.35
N MET A 38 3.13 12.51 -9.24
CA MET A 38 2.94 13.17 -7.93
C MET A 38 4.17 13.93 -7.46
N SER A 39 5.37 13.42 -7.72
CA SER A 39 6.63 13.94 -7.19
C SER A 39 7.33 14.94 -8.12
N ARG A 40 6.85 15.12 -9.35
CA ARG A 40 7.55 15.91 -10.38
C ARG A 40 7.80 17.36 -9.98
N ASP A 41 6.78 18.05 -9.50
CA ASP A 41 6.86 19.43 -9.01
C ASP A 41 7.87 19.60 -7.85
N ILE A 42 7.92 18.60 -6.95
CA ILE A 42 8.89 18.55 -5.85
C ILE A 42 10.32 18.42 -6.39
N TYR A 43 10.55 17.54 -7.35
CA TYR A 43 11.87 17.39 -7.98
C TYR A 43 12.30 18.64 -8.73
N GLN A 44 11.41 19.26 -9.50
CA GLN A 44 11.68 20.49 -10.23
C GLN A 44 12.05 21.64 -9.28
N THR A 45 11.32 21.80 -8.17
CA THR A 45 11.65 22.81 -7.15
C THR A 45 13.01 22.53 -6.51
N ARG A 46 13.31 21.27 -6.20
CA ARG A 46 14.59 20.86 -5.62
C ARG A 46 15.76 21.12 -6.58
N GLU A 47 15.59 20.83 -7.86
CA GLU A 47 16.61 21.09 -8.89
C GLU A 47 16.83 22.61 -9.09
N ALA A 48 15.77 23.40 -9.09
CA ALA A 48 15.85 24.85 -9.33
C ALA A 48 16.42 25.63 -8.14
N THR A 49 16.09 25.23 -6.91
CA THR A 49 16.38 26.02 -5.69
C THR A 49 17.37 25.36 -4.74
N GLY A 50 17.62 24.06 -4.87
CA GLY A 50 18.38 23.28 -3.88
C GLY A 50 17.61 23.05 -2.56
N GLU A 51 16.40 23.59 -2.41
CA GLU A 51 15.54 23.41 -1.24
C GLU A 51 14.69 22.14 -1.40
N ASP A 52 14.33 21.52 -0.28
CA ASP A 52 13.45 20.34 -0.25
C ASP A 52 12.02 20.77 0.12
N PRO A 53 11.09 20.90 -0.84
CA PRO A 53 9.77 21.43 -0.57
C PRO A 53 8.92 20.43 0.22
N GLN A 54 8.10 20.98 1.12
CA GLN A 54 7.16 20.23 1.96
C GLN A 54 5.71 20.39 1.46
N TRP A 55 5.54 21.08 0.35
CA TRP A 55 4.29 21.34 -0.36
C TRP A 55 4.46 20.99 -1.84
N THR A 56 3.39 20.65 -2.51
CA THR A 56 3.34 20.54 -3.97
C THR A 56 2.09 21.20 -4.51
N GLY A 57 2.21 21.90 -5.64
CA GLY A 57 1.10 22.41 -6.43
C GLY A 57 0.77 21.51 -7.64
N GLY A 58 1.47 20.38 -7.78
CA GLY A 58 1.38 19.52 -8.95
C GLY A 58 0.03 18.81 -9.10
N MET A 59 -0.70 18.56 -8.01
CA MET A 59 -2.00 17.91 -8.04
C MET A 59 -2.98 18.48 -7.02
N PHE A 60 -4.29 18.28 -7.26
CA PHE A 60 -5.40 18.79 -6.43
C PHE A 60 -5.27 20.29 -6.13
N SER A 61 -4.75 21.06 -7.08
CA SER A 61 -4.47 22.49 -6.96
C SER A 61 -3.52 22.87 -5.82
N GLY A 62 -2.99 21.91 -5.07
CA GLY A 62 -2.00 22.07 -4.01
C GLY A 62 -2.30 21.25 -2.76
N MET A 63 -1.27 20.60 -2.21
CA MET A 63 -1.35 19.83 -0.97
C MET A 63 0.01 19.66 -0.29
N PRO A 64 0.04 19.35 1.03
CA PRO A 64 1.29 18.97 1.70
C PRO A 64 1.93 17.72 1.08
N ALA A 65 3.26 17.77 0.91
CA ALA A 65 4.04 16.72 0.28
C ALA A 65 4.49 15.58 1.23
N TYR A 66 4.05 15.60 2.50
CA TYR A 66 4.54 14.70 3.56
C TYR A 66 4.45 13.21 3.26
N LEU A 67 3.44 12.79 2.50
CA LEU A 67 3.20 11.41 2.11
C LEU A 67 3.58 11.10 0.64
N ILE A 68 4.25 12.06 -0.02
CA ILE A 68 4.69 11.90 -1.41
C ILE A 68 6.20 11.73 -1.45
N ASN A 69 6.98 12.81 -1.34
CA ASN A 69 8.43 12.78 -1.49
C ASN A 69 9.11 13.91 -0.72
N VAL A 70 8.92 13.96 0.60
CA VAL A 70 9.69 14.85 1.48
C VAL A 70 10.94 14.13 1.95
N ALA A 71 12.10 14.76 1.86
CA ALA A 71 13.31 14.21 2.45
C ALA A 71 13.34 14.47 3.96
N TYR A 72 13.66 13.42 4.70
CA TYR A 72 13.88 13.45 6.13
C TYR A 72 15.34 13.09 6.42
N PRO A 73 16.28 14.06 6.35
CA PRO A 73 17.72 13.78 6.44
C PRO A 73 18.14 13.15 7.76
N ALA A 74 17.42 13.43 8.84
CA ALA A 74 17.70 12.85 10.16
C ALA A 74 17.22 11.42 10.36
N GLN A 75 16.51 10.81 9.40
CA GLN A 75 16.22 9.37 9.40
C GLN A 75 17.48 8.53 9.10
N LEU A 76 18.52 8.63 9.94
CA LEU A 76 19.84 8.04 9.68
C LEU A 76 19.79 6.51 9.55
N VAL A 77 18.90 5.83 10.29
CA VAL A 77 18.72 4.37 10.19
C VAL A 77 18.26 3.99 8.79
N LYS A 78 17.17 4.59 8.32
CA LYS A 78 16.62 4.36 6.98
C LYS A 78 17.62 4.70 5.88
N ASN A 79 18.27 5.87 6.00
CA ASN A 79 19.22 6.36 5.01
C ASN A 79 20.47 5.47 4.92
N THR A 80 20.97 4.96 6.06
CA THR A 80 22.16 4.08 6.10
C THR A 80 21.82 2.70 5.52
N VAL A 81 20.74 2.07 5.97
CA VAL A 81 20.34 0.74 5.48
C VAL A 81 19.88 0.82 4.03
N GLY A 82 19.20 1.91 3.64
CA GLY A 82 18.79 2.16 2.26
C GLY A 82 19.97 2.23 1.26
N ARG A 83 21.17 2.63 1.70
CA ARG A 83 22.38 2.54 0.86
C ARG A 83 22.83 1.09 0.65
N ILE A 84 22.66 0.25 1.68
CA ILE A 84 23.00 -1.18 1.59
C ILE A 84 21.99 -1.93 0.71
N THR A 85 20.71 -1.67 0.88
CA THR A 85 19.67 -2.34 0.11
C THR A 85 19.66 -1.95 -1.36
N ARG A 86 20.20 -0.78 -1.72
CA ARG A 86 20.43 -0.38 -3.13
C ARG A 86 21.57 -1.12 -3.84
N LEU A 87 22.34 -1.98 -3.16
CA LEU A 87 23.33 -2.85 -3.82
C LEU A 87 22.68 -3.89 -4.74
N ILE A 88 21.40 -4.20 -4.48
CA ILE A 88 20.55 -5.02 -5.35
C ILE A 88 19.30 -4.21 -5.62
N ASP A 89 19.16 -3.70 -6.84
CA ASP A 89 18.03 -2.89 -7.23
C ASP A 89 16.70 -3.67 -7.14
N THR A 90 15.63 -2.94 -6.93
CA THR A 90 14.28 -3.50 -6.96
C THR A 90 13.82 -3.71 -8.41
N PRO A 91 13.03 -4.77 -8.69
CA PRO A 91 12.31 -5.67 -7.77
C PRO A 91 13.12 -6.84 -7.19
N ALA A 92 14.24 -7.26 -7.80
CA ALA A 92 15.04 -8.41 -7.31
C ALA A 92 15.48 -8.23 -5.86
N GLY A 93 15.84 -7.00 -5.46
CA GLY A 93 16.21 -6.66 -4.09
C GLY A 93 15.10 -6.96 -3.06
N PHE A 94 13.84 -6.76 -3.40
CA PHE A 94 12.72 -7.09 -2.50
C PHE A 94 12.70 -8.56 -2.15
N LEU A 95 12.78 -9.42 -3.17
CA LEU A 95 12.73 -10.87 -2.99
C LEU A 95 13.94 -11.36 -2.20
N PHE A 96 15.14 -10.91 -2.55
CA PHE A 96 16.36 -11.25 -1.85
C PHE A 96 16.30 -10.86 -0.36
N PHE A 97 15.99 -9.61 -0.04
CA PHE A 97 15.97 -9.13 1.34
C PHE A 97 14.82 -9.71 2.17
N ALA A 98 13.68 -10.07 1.56
CA ALA A 98 12.60 -10.78 2.25
C ALA A 98 13.06 -12.17 2.72
N MET A 99 13.71 -12.95 1.84
CA MET A 99 14.29 -14.25 2.19
C MET A 99 15.39 -14.13 3.25
N VAL A 100 16.28 -13.16 3.11
CA VAL A 100 17.36 -12.90 4.10
C VAL A 100 16.77 -12.53 5.47
N SER A 101 15.78 -11.64 5.50
CA SER A 101 15.13 -11.20 6.74
C SER A 101 14.46 -12.35 7.46
N MET A 102 13.68 -13.17 6.74
CA MET A 102 13.05 -14.36 7.32
C MET A 102 14.10 -15.36 7.81
N TRP A 103 15.14 -15.62 7.04
CA TRP A 103 16.22 -16.52 7.41
C TRP A 103 16.94 -16.04 8.68
N LEU A 104 17.30 -14.77 8.80
CA LEU A 104 17.92 -14.17 9.99
C LEU A 104 17.02 -14.29 11.22
N MET A 105 15.72 -14.01 11.08
CA MET A 105 14.76 -14.25 12.15
C MET A 105 14.77 -15.71 12.61
N LEU A 106 14.77 -16.66 11.69
CA LEU A 106 14.79 -18.09 12.01
C LEU A 106 16.06 -18.49 12.76
N LEU A 107 17.22 -17.94 12.39
CA LEU A 107 18.47 -18.13 13.13
C LEU A 107 18.34 -17.66 14.59
N VAL A 108 17.74 -16.48 14.79
CA VAL A 108 17.47 -15.94 16.13
C VAL A 108 16.52 -16.84 16.92
N CYS A 109 15.56 -17.49 16.27
CA CYS A 109 14.67 -18.48 16.88
C CYS A 109 15.34 -19.83 17.16
N GLY A 110 16.63 -19.98 16.83
CA GLY A 110 17.41 -21.21 17.07
C GLY A 110 17.21 -22.28 15.99
N VAL A 111 16.77 -21.88 14.80
CA VAL A 111 16.70 -22.78 13.64
C VAL A 111 18.10 -22.92 13.03
N ASP A 112 18.45 -24.14 12.62
CA ASP A 112 19.74 -24.40 11.96
C ASP A 112 19.81 -23.63 10.62
N PRO A 113 20.97 -23.03 10.27
CA PRO A 113 21.11 -22.22 9.05
C PRO A 113 20.71 -22.92 7.75
N TRP A 114 20.96 -24.22 7.62
CA TRP A 114 20.56 -25.01 6.46
C TRP A 114 19.05 -25.23 6.42
N VAL A 115 18.46 -25.56 7.56
CA VAL A 115 17.00 -25.76 7.68
C VAL A 115 16.25 -24.49 7.37
N GLY A 116 16.79 -23.33 7.79
CA GLY A 116 16.20 -22.03 7.59
C GLY A 116 16.03 -21.61 6.12
N ILE A 117 16.77 -22.24 5.18
CA ILE A 117 16.67 -21.94 3.74
C ILE A 117 15.25 -22.24 3.20
N VAL A 118 14.70 -23.42 3.52
CA VAL A 118 13.39 -23.85 3.01
C VAL A 118 12.26 -22.89 3.38
N PRO A 119 12.02 -22.55 4.66
CA PRO A 119 10.96 -21.61 5.01
C PRO A 119 11.25 -20.16 4.58
N ALA A 120 12.52 -19.77 4.41
CA ALA A 120 12.86 -18.46 3.86
C ALA A 120 12.48 -18.34 2.37
N LEU A 121 12.70 -19.40 1.58
CA LEU A 121 12.20 -19.50 0.21
C LEU A 121 10.67 -19.46 0.17
N ALA A 122 10.00 -20.23 1.02
CA ALA A 122 8.54 -20.24 1.10
C ALA A 122 7.96 -18.87 1.48
N TYR A 123 8.64 -18.09 2.33
CA TYR A 123 8.23 -16.72 2.66
C TYR A 123 8.40 -15.78 1.48
N GLY A 124 9.62 -15.73 0.89
CA GLY A 124 9.92 -14.77 -0.16
C GLY A 124 9.17 -15.02 -1.47
N LEU A 125 8.89 -16.30 -1.78
CA LEU A 125 8.14 -16.72 -2.98
C LEU A 125 6.64 -16.90 -2.73
N SER A 126 6.10 -16.47 -1.58
CA SER A 126 4.65 -16.44 -1.41
C SER A 126 4.03 -15.49 -2.43
N THR A 127 3.04 -15.96 -3.20
CA THR A 127 2.51 -15.27 -4.39
C THR A 127 2.10 -13.83 -4.13
N TYR A 128 1.59 -13.52 -2.95
CA TYR A 128 1.24 -12.14 -2.59
C TYR A 128 2.40 -11.14 -2.76
N PHE A 129 3.66 -11.54 -2.53
CA PHE A 129 4.80 -10.63 -2.74
C PHE A 129 4.96 -10.26 -4.22
N LEU A 130 4.80 -11.25 -5.10
CA LEU A 130 4.93 -11.01 -6.54
C LEU A 130 3.78 -10.13 -7.05
N LEU A 131 2.56 -10.33 -6.54
CA LEU A 131 1.41 -9.49 -6.86
C LEU A 131 1.64 -8.03 -6.48
N ILE A 132 2.11 -7.76 -5.25
CA ILE A 132 2.36 -6.36 -4.81
C ILE A 132 3.61 -5.75 -5.43
N ILE A 133 4.59 -6.56 -5.85
CA ILE A 133 5.72 -6.10 -6.66
C ILE A 133 5.22 -5.69 -8.04
N GLY A 134 4.40 -6.51 -8.70
CA GLY A 134 3.80 -6.19 -10.00
C GLY A 134 2.98 -4.90 -9.96
N ALA A 135 2.19 -4.70 -8.92
CA ALA A 135 1.40 -3.48 -8.72
C ALA A 135 2.23 -2.22 -8.39
N GLY A 136 3.47 -2.37 -7.91
CA GLY A 136 4.33 -1.24 -7.52
C GLY A 136 4.17 -0.78 -6.08
N HIS A 137 3.62 -1.61 -5.19
CA HIS A 137 3.43 -1.29 -3.77
C HIS A 137 4.75 -1.32 -2.98
N VAL A 138 5.66 -0.43 -3.32
CA VAL A 138 7.05 -0.35 -2.78
C VAL A 138 7.09 -0.26 -1.25
N THR A 139 6.25 0.62 -0.66
CA THR A 139 6.21 0.82 0.80
C THR A 139 5.73 -0.41 1.55
N LYS A 140 4.71 -1.08 1.01
CA LYS A 140 4.17 -2.35 1.53
C LYS A 140 5.23 -3.43 1.50
N MET A 141 5.96 -3.54 0.38
CA MET A 141 7.00 -4.55 0.21
C MET A 141 8.15 -4.37 1.20
N TRP A 142 8.65 -3.13 1.41
CA TRP A 142 9.69 -2.87 2.41
C TRP A 142 9.24 -3.16 3.84
N ALA A 143 7.98 -2.83 4.21
CA ALA A 143 7.44 -3.18 5.51
C ALA A 143 7.47 -4.71 5.75
N LEU A 144 7.05 -5.50 4.74
CA LEU A 144 7.10 -6.96 4.80
C LEU A 144 8.52 -7.53 4.80
N VAL A 145 9.47 -6.86 4.13
CA VAL A 145 10.90 -7.23 4.20
C VAL A 145 11.44 -7.10 5.62
N TYR A 146 11.09 -6.06 6.35
CA TYR A 146 11.64 -5.81 7.69
C TYR A 146 10.86 -6.47 8.84
N ALA A 147 9.60 -6.82 8.63
CA ALA A 147 8.73 -7.39 9.66
C ALA A 147 9.29 -8.68 10.32
N PRO A 148 9.87 -9.67 9.59
CA PRO A 148 10.46 -10.83 10.23
C PRO A 148 11.61 -10.48 11.17
N LEU A 149 12.49 -9.54 10.81
CA LEU A 149 13.59 -9.09 11.70
C LEU A 149 13.06 -8.39 12.94
N MET A 150 12.00 -7.59 12.83
CA MET A 150 11.34 -6.96 13.97
C MET A 150 10.81 -8.02 14.95
N MET A 151 10.13 -9.04 14.44
CA MET A 151 9.64 -10.18 15.23
C MET A 151 10.78 -11.00 15.85
N GLY A 152 11.88 -11.20 15.10
CA GLY A 152 13.09 -11.87 15.60
C GLY A 152 13.77 -11.10 16.71
N GLY A 153 13.88 -9.79 16.59
CA GLY A 153 14.39 -8.90 17.64
C GLY A 153 13.57 -8.99 18.92
N ALA A 154 12.25 -8.92 18.82
CA ALA A 154 11.33 -9.09 19.94
C ALA A 154 11.48 -10.47 20.60
N TRP A 155 11.56 -11.52 19.79
CA TRP A 155 11.84 -12.88 20.28
C TRP A 155 13.15 -12.93 21.06
N MET A 156 14.23 -12.37 20.54
CA MET A 156 15.53 -12.34 21.20
C MET A 156 15.51 -11.51 22.47
N THR A 157 14.77 -10.40 22.50
CA THR A 157 14.61 -9.56 23.69
C THR A 157 13.91 -10.31 24.81
N LEU A 158 12.79 -11.01 24.50
CA LEU A 158 11.98 -11.68 25.51
C LEU A 158 12.55 -13.04 25.96
N ARG A 159 13.28 -13.76 25.10
CA ARG A 159 13.75 -15.13 25.38
C ARG A 159 15.26 -15.30 25.35
N GLY A 160 16.00 -14.42 24.70
CA GLY A 160 17.43 -14.56 24.50
C GLY A 160 18.24 -13.46 25.16
N ASN A 161 19.19 -12.92 24.41
CA ASN A 161 20.03 -11.81 24.85
C ASN A 161 19.24 -10.51 24.84
N LEU A 162 18.95 -10.00 26.03
CA LEU A 162 18.11 -8.80 26.24
C LEU A 162 18.57 -7.59 25.41
N TRP A 163 19.83 -7.20 25.53
CA TRP A 163 20.36 -5.96 24.93
C TRP A 163 20.58 -6.08 23.42
N ALA A 164 21.11 -7.23 22.97
CA ALA A 164 21.23 -7.47 21.54
C ALA A 164 19.86 -7.60 20.87
N GLY A 165 18.89 -8.23 21.54
CA GLY A 165 17.51 -8.29 21.08
C GLY A 165 16.88 -6.92 20.96
N ALA A 166 17.03 -6.08 21.97
CA ALA A 166 16.53 -4.71 21.97
C ALA A 166 17.13 -3.87 20.83
N ALA A 167 18.45 -3.99 20.59
CA ALA A 167 19.11 -3.30 19.49
C ALA A 167 18.59 -3.76 18.12
N VAL A 168 18.41 -5.08 17.92
CA VAL A 168 17.82 -5.62 16.68
C VAL A 168 16.36 -5.19 16.53
N THR A 169 15.57 -5.21 17.63
CA THR A 169 14.18 -4.74 17.59
C THR A 169 14.11 -3.27 17.20
N ALA A 170 14.90 -2.41 17.86
CA ALA A 170 14.88 -0.97 17.58
C ALA A 170 15.28 -0.67 16.13
N LEU A 171 16.32 -1.36 15.62
CA LEU A 171 16.78 -1.21 14.25
C LEU A 171 15.72 -1.67 13.24
N ALA A 172 15.20 -2.90 13.42
CA ALA A 172 14.25 -3.49 12.48
C ALA A 172 12.88 -2.80 12.52
N ALA A 173 12.39 -2.44 13.71
CA ALA A 173 11.15 -1.67 13.86
C ALA A 173 11.29 -0.24 13.28
N SER A 174 12.48 0.40 13.46
CA SER A 174 12.75 1.69 12.82
C SER A 174 12.65 1.62 11.30
N LEU A 175 13.17 0.57 10.69
CA LEU A 175 13.12 0.35 9.25
C LEU A 175 11.71 0.01 8.77
N GLU A 176 10.99 -0.82 9.51
CA GLU A 176 9.64 -1.26 9.21
C GLU A 176 8.66 -0.07 9.26
N ILE A 177 8.69 0.72 10.33
CA ILE A 177 7.92 1.98 10.44
C ILE A 177 8.35 2.97 9.35
N GLY A 178 9.66 3.08 9.12
CA GLY A 178 10.24 3.93 8.08
C GLY A 178 9.88 3.53 6.65
N ALA A 179 9.41 2.32 6.41
CA ALA A 179 8.82 1.90 5.14
C ALA A 179 7.51 2.63 4.83
N ASN A 180 6.90 3.25 5.83
CA ASN A 180 5.72 4.09 5.71
C ASN A 180 4.46 3.33 5.24
N HIS A 181 4.24 2.13 5.82
CA HIS A 181 3.01 1.37 5.62
C HIS A 181 2.37 0.99 6.97
N PRO A 182 1.70 1.93 7.66
CA PRO A 182 1.19 1.76 9.03
C PRO A 182 0.29 0.54 9.23
N GLN A 183 -0.46 0.14 8.22
CA GLN A 183 -1.37 -1.01 8.28
C GLN A 183 -0.60 -2.35 8.44
N ILE A 184 0.51 -2.54 7.73
CA ILE A 184 1.37 -3.73 7.90
C ILE A 184 2.00 -3.71 9.28
N THR A 185 2.54 -2.56 9.71
CA THR A 185 3.07 -2.35 11.06
C THR A 185 2.05 -2.77 12.11
N TYR A 186 0.82 -2.31 11.98
CA TYR A 186 -0.27 -2.62 12.92
C TYR A 186 -0.55 -4.12 13.02
N TYR A 187 -0.64 -4.83 11.89
CA TYR A 187 -0.91 -6.26 11.89
C TYR A 187 0.23 -7.08 12.52
N PHE A 188 1.48 -6.70 12.28
CA PHE A 188 2.61 -7.32 12.95
C PHE A 188 2.71 -6.96 14.44
N LEU A 189 2.23 -5.78 14.87
CA LEU A 189 2.09 -5.46 16.28
C LEU A 189 1.03 -6.33 16.97
N LEU A 190 -0.08 -6.67 16.31
CA LEU A 190 -1.05 -7.64 16.84
C LEU A 190 -0.43 -9.03 17.00
N ALA A 191 0.38 -9.48 16.03
CA ALA A 191 1.12 -10.74 16.15
C ALA A 191 2.15 -10.69 17.28
N MET A 192 2.85 -9.56 17.46
CA MET A 192 3.79 -9.33 18.57
C MET A 192 3.08 -9.31 19.92
N ALA A 193 1.88 -8.71 19.98
CA ALA A 193 1.04 -8.72 21.19
C ALA A 193 0.62 -10.15 21.58
N ALA A 194 0.21 -10.96 20.62
CA ALA A 194 -0.11 -12.38 20.88
C ALA A 194 1.11 -13.16 21.37
N PHE A 195 2.28 -12.93 20.79
CA PHE A 195 3.54 -13.50 21.28
C PHE A 195 3.85 -13.03 22.69
N TRP A 196 3.77 -11.73 22.97
CA TRP A 196 4.00 -11.13 24.28
C TRP A 196 3.04 -11.68 25.35
N ILE A 197 1.75 -11.81 25.04
CA ILE A 197 0.73 -12.42 25.92
C ILE A 197 1.11 -13.87 26.25
N SER A 198 1.53 -14.63 25.24
CA SER A 198 2.00 -16.02 25.43
C SER A 198 3.19 -16.10 26.38
N GLU A 199 4.15 -15.17 26.29
CA GLU A 199 5.29 -15.09 27.22
C GLU A 199 4.87 -14.67 28.64
N GLY A 200 3.93 -13.72 28.74
CA GLY A 200 3.37 -13.27 30.00
C GLY A 200 2.65 -14.39 30.76
N ILE A 201 1.84 -15.21 30.07
CA ILE A 201 1.16 -16.39 30.65
C ILE A 201 2.20 -17.37 31.22
N VAL A 202 3.30 -17.61 30.51
CA VAL A 202 4.36 -18.49 30.99
C VAL A 202 5.08 -17.87 32.20
N ALA A 203 5.39 -16.58 32.14
CA ALA A 203 6.05 -15.88 33.23
C ALA A 203 5.22 -15.89 34.53
N LEU A 204 3.89 -15.81 34.41
CA LEU A 204 2.96 -15.96 35.54
C LEU A 204 2.97 -17.39 36.09
N ARG A 205 2.89 -18.41 35.18
CA ARG A 205 2.90 -19.83 35.61
C ARG A 205 4.21 -20.27 36.24
N GLU A 206 5.32 -19.81 35.72
CA GLU A 206 6.67 -20.16 36.13
C GLU A 206 7.24 -19.21 37.23
N ARG A 207 6.43 -18.27 37.71
CA ARG A 207 6.75 -17.29 38.77
C ARG A 207 7.98 -16.42 38.51
N HIS A 208 8.26 -16.08 37.23
CA HIS A 208 9.34 -15.17 36.86
C HIS A 208 8.87 -13.83 36.28
N LEU A 209 7.75 -13.31 36.75
CA LEU A 209 7.08 -12.09 36.27
C LEU A 209 8.02 -10.85 36.31
N LYS A 210 8.89 -10.71 37.33
CA LYS A 210 9.82 -9.57 37.41
C LYS A 210 10.77 -9.50 36.22
N GLU A 211 11.31 -10.64 35.78
CA GLU A 211 12.20 -10.70 34.62
C GLU A 211 11.42 -10.42 33.32
N PHE A 212 10.22 -10.97 33.20
CA PHE A 212 9.34 -10.66 32.05
C PHE A 212 9.02 -9.17 31.96
N LEU A 213 8.66 -8.51 33.06
CA LEU A 213 8.39 -7.08 33.10
C LEU A 213 9.63 -6.24 32.74
N ARG A 214 10.80 -6.63 33.23
CA ARG A 214 12.09 -5.99 32.86
C ARG A 214 12.33 -6.10 31.35
N ARG A 215 12.14 -7.29 30.77
CA ARG A 215 12.30 -7.54 29.32
C ARG A 215 11.25 -6.77 28.50
N THR A 216 10.03 -6.70 28.99
CA THR A 216 8.95 -5.90 28.40
C THR A 216 9.30 -4.40 28.40
N ALA A 217 9.81 -3.87 29.51
CA ALA A 217 10.23 -2.46 29.58
C ALA A 217 11.34 -2.14 28.57
N VAL A 218 12.33 -3.05 28.42
CA VAL A 218 13.39 -2.88 27.42
C VAL A 218 12.86 -3.00 26.00
N LEU A 219 11.92 -3.93 25.74
CA LEU A 219 11.26 -4.06 24.44
C LEU A 219 10.45 -2.79 24.08
N ALA A 220 9.72 -2.25 25.07
CA ALA A 220 8.97 -1.00 24.91
C ALA A 220 9.90 0.19 24.62
N ALA A 221 11.04 0.29 25.33
CA ALA A 221 12.05 1.31 25.08
C ALA A 221 12.63 1.21 23.65
N ALA A 222 12.89 -0.02 23.17
CA ALA A 222 13.32 -0.24 21.79
C ALA A 222 12.25 0.19 20.77
N GLY A 223 10.98 -0.08 21.05
CA GLY A 223 9.85 0.38 20.25
C GLY A 223 9.72 1.91 20.23
N LEU A 224 9.85 2.57 21.40
CA LEU A 224 9.83 4.03 21.50
C LEU A 224 10.99 4.67 20.73
N LEU A 225 12.19 4.10 20.76
CA LEU A 225 13.32 4.57 19.95
C LEU A 225 13.03 4.42 18.45
N ALA A 226 12.40 3.30 18.04
CA ALA A 226 12.02 3.09 16.65
C ALA A 226 10.98 4.12 16.18
N VAL A 227 9.94 4.42 16.97
CA VAL A 227 8.98 5.49 16.72
C VAL A 227 9.70 6.86 16.71
N GLY A 228 10.57 7.13 17.68
CA GLY A 228 11.34 8.36 17.77
C GLY A 228 12.25 8.58 16.57
N SER A 229 12.87 7.54 16.00
CA SER A 229 13.70 7.64 14.80
C SER A 229 12.90 7.88 13.50
N ASN A 230 11.57 7.82 13.58
CA ASN A 230 10.62 8.16 12.54
C ASN A 230 9.67 9.28 13.00
N PHE A 231 10.06 10.08 14.00
CA PHE A 231 9.17 11.05 14.63
C PHE A 231 8.69 12.11 13.63
N ALA A 232 9.59 12.71 12.85
CA ALA A 232 9.22 13.75 11.90
C ALA A 232 8.17 13.27 10.87
N PRO A 233 8.39 12.20 10.08
CA PRO A 233 7.37 11.74 9.14
C PRO A 233 6.07 11.32 9.82
N LEU A 234 6.11 10.66 10.97
CA LEU A 234 4.90 10.26 11.71
C LEU A 234 4.12 11.47 12.23
N TRP A 235 4.82 12.48 12.78
CA TRP A 235 4.22 13.69 13.31
C TRP A 235 3.47 14.48 12.23
N TYR A 236 4.13 14.70 11.07
CA TYR A 236 3.50 15.45 9.99
C TYR A 236 2.39 14.65 9.31
N THR A 237 2.55 13.34 9.16
CA THR A 237 1.48 12.46 8.68
C THR A 237 0.25 12.51 9.59
N ALA A 238 0.44 12.39 10.90
CA ALA A 238 -0.66 12.41 11.86
C ALA A 238 -1.38 13.78 11.92
N ARG A 239 -0.63 14.88 11.80
CA ARG A 239 -1.23 16.22 11.72
C ARG A 239 -1.99 16.44 10.41
N HIS A 240 -1.41 16.01 9.29
CA HIS A 240 -2.04 16.12 7.99
C HIS A 240 -3.29 15.23 7.88
N ALA A 241 -3.26 14.03 8.43
CA ALA A 241 -4.38 13.08 8.35
C ALA A 241 -5.71 13.67 8.86
N LYS A 242 -5.67 14.61 9.81
CA LYS A 242 -6.87 15.29 10.35
C LYS A 242 -7.55 16.22 9.34
N GLU A 243 -6.82 16.71 8.37
CA GLU A 243 -7.31 17.62 7.32
C GLU A 243 -7.68 16.87 6.03
N THR A 244 -7.53 15.55 6.03
CA THR A 244 -7.76 14.72 4.85
C THR A 244 -9.09 13.97 4.96
N ILE A 245 -9.49 13.33 3.86
CA ILE A 245 -10.63 12.42 3.82
C ILE A 245 -10.61 11.34 4.93
N ARG A 246 -9.44 11.07 5.54
CA ARG A 246 -9.29 10.13 6.66
C ARG A 246 -9.60 10.74 8.03
N GLY A 247 -9.65 12.06 8.11
CA GLY A 247 -10.04 12.82 9.30
C GLY A 247 -11.53 13.14 9.35
N GLY A 248 -12.26 12.88 8.27
CA GLY A 248 -13.66 13.22 8.08
C GLY A 248 -13.84 14.59 7.40
N SER A 249 -15.05 14.82 6.87
CA SER A 249 -15.45 16.10 6.28
C SER A 249 -16.16 16.99 7.32
N GLU A 250 -15.89 18.29 7.25
CA GLU A 250 -16.65 19.29 8.03
C GLU A 250 -18.15 19.29 7.69
N LEU A 251 -18.50 18.90 6.45
CA LEU A 251 -19.88 18.78 5.99
C LEU A 251 -20.58 17.58 6.64
N ALA A 252 -19.90 16.47 6.85
CA ALA A 252 -20.40 15.30 7.55
C ALA A 252 -20.60 15.62 9.04
N ALA A 253 -19.63 16.27 9.69
CA ALA A 253 -19.75 16.68 11.10
C ALA A 253 -20.91 17.65 11.35
N ALA A 254 -21.22 18.54 10.41
CA ALA A 254 -22.38 19.42 10.48
C ALA A 254 -23.72 18.67 10.34
N ALA A 255 -23.73 17.55 9.58
CA ALA A 255 -24.90 16.67 9.47
C ALA A 255 -25.10 15.81 10.74
N GLU A 256 -24.03 15.39 11.40
CA GLU A 256 -24.04 14.59 12.65
C GLU A 256 -24.57 15.39 13.84
N THR A 257 -24.37 16.72 13.88
CA THR A 257 -24.99 17.58 14.94
C THR A 257 -26.52 17.55 14.87
N GLN A 258 -27.10 17.13 13.76
CA GLN A 258 -28.53 16.94 13.58
C GLN A 258 -28.97 15.49 13.86
N ASN A 259 -28.06 14.51 13.93
CA ASN A 259 -28.36 13.12 14.22
C ASN A 259 -27.21 12.46 15.04
N PRO A 260 -27.23 12.58 16.39
CA PRO A 260 -26.13 12.16 17.26
C PRO A 260 -25.83 10.65 17.30
N GLU A 261 -26.66 9.81 16.68
CA GLU A 261 -26.47 8.35 16.68
C GLU A 261 -25.43 7.85 15.64
N SER A 262 -24.94 8.74 14.77
CA SER A 262 -24.00 8.38 13.69
C SER A 262 -22.52 8.76 13.93
N SER A 263 -22.13 9.08 15.16
CA SER A 263 -20.77 9.53 15.50
C SER A 263 -19.74 8.38 15.53
N ASP A 264 -19.52 7.72 14.41
CA ASP A 264 -18.42 6.76 14.26
C ASP A 264 -17.19 7.46 13.66
N ARG A 265 -16.15 7.67 14.49
CA ARG A 265 -14.93 8.43 14.17
C ARG A 265 -13.95 7.66 13.26
N GLY A 266 -14.38 6.59 12.60
CA GLY A 266 -13.58 5.73 11.74
C GLY A 266 -13.93 5.84 10.26
N LEU A 267 -13.32 4.95 9.46
CA LEU A 267 -13.75 4.72 8.09
C LEU A 267 -15.15 4.08 8.12
N ASP A 268 -15.95 4.42 7.11
CA ASP A 268 -17.21 3.70 6.87
C ASP A 268 -16.95 2.18 6.79
N LEU A 269 -17.82 1.39 7.42
CA LEU A 269 -17.62 -0.05 7.56
C LEU A 269 -17.68 -0.77 6.22
N ASP A 270 -18.54 -0.34 5.31
CA ASP A 270 -18.66 -0.91 3.98
C ASP A 270 -17.41 -0.59 3.14
N TYR A 271 -16.92 0.63 3.23
CA TYR A 271 -15.68 1.04 2.58
C TYR A 271 -14.46 0.30 3.15
N ALA A 272 -14.34 0.20 4.47
CA ALA A 272 -13.24 -0.50 5.13
C ALA A 272 -13.20 -2.00 4.78
N THR A 273 -14.37 -2.63 4.64
CA THR A 273 -14.54 -4.06 4.35
C THR A 273 -14.77 -4.38 2.88
N ALA A 274 -14.67 -3.39 1.98
CA ALA A 274 -14.88 -3.61 0.54
C ALA A 274 -14.01 -4.75 -0.02
N TRP A 275 -12.74 -4.83 0.39
CA TRP A 275 -11.81 -5.92 0.05
C TRP A 275 -11.77 -6.96 1.17
N SER A 276 -12.86 -7.66 1.37
CA SER A 276 -12.96 -8.79 2.31
C SER A 276 -12.67 -10.10 1.59
N TYR A 277 -11.90 -10.96 2.24
CA TYR A 277 -11.58 -12.30 1.74
C TYR A 277 -12.77 -13.24 1.86
N GLY A 278 -13.11 -13.95 0.81
CA GLY A 278 -14.20 -14.91 0.84
C GLY A 278 -13.89 -16.08 1.80
N ARG A 279 -14.91 -16.63 2.48
CA ARG A 279 -14.69 -17.81 3.35
C ARG A 279 -14.13 -18.99 2.57
N SER A 280 -14.73 -19.31 1.43
CA SER A 280 -14.25 -20.34 0.50
C SER A 280 -12.94 -19.91 -0.19
N GLU A 281 -12.72 -18.63 -0.41
CA GLU A 281 -11.47 -18.09 -0.96
C GLU A 281 -10.24 -18.43 -0.09
N THR A 282 -10.44 -18.76 1.19
CA THR A 282 -9.40 -19.33 2.07
C THR A 282 -8.71 -20.54 1.46
N LEU A 283 -9.37 -21.28 0.59
CA LEU A 283 -8.78 -22.43 -0.13
C LEU A 283 -7.71 -22.03 -1.14
N ASN A 284 -7.68 -20.76 -1.58
CA ASN A 284 -6.58 -20.23 -2.39
C ASN A 284 -5.22 -20.32 -1.68
N LEU A 285 -5.18 -20.34 -0.35
CA LEU A 285 -3.93 -20.53 0.40
C LEU A 285 -3.26 -21.89 0.08
N LEU A 286 -4.05 -22.88 -0.35
CA LEU A 286 -3.65 -24.25 -0.63
C LEU A 286 -3.76 -24.65 -2.12
N VAL A 287 -4.75 -24.12 -2.83
CA VAL A 287 -5.02 -24.39 -4.27
C VAL A 287 -5.12 -23.04 -4.97
N PRO A 288 -4.10 -22.62 -5.76
CA PRO A 288 -3.97 -21.23 -6.22
C PRO A 288 -5.14 -20.73 -7.06
N ASP A 289 -5.63 -21.49 -8.03
CA ASP A 289 -6.73 -21.07 -8.91
C ASP A 289 -8.12 -21.49 -8.37
N PHE A 290 -8.30 -21.66 -7.03
CA PHE A 290 -9.59 -22.05 -6.45
C PHE A 290 -10.70 -21.03 -6.74
N MET A 291 -10.42 -19.72 -6.63
CA MET A 291 -11.36 -18.66 -7.01
C MET A 291 -11.09 -18.11 -8.43
N GLY A 292 -10.47 -18.89 -9.29
CA GLY A 292 -9.92 -18.42 -10.55
C GLY A 292 -8.61 -17.66 -10.31
N ARG A 293 -8.20 -16.85 -11.28
CA ARG A 293 -6.91 -16.12 -11.25
C ARG A 293 -7.05 -14.74 -10.65
N ASP A 294 -6.81 -13.72 -11.46
CA ASP A 294 -7.00 -12.32 -11.11
C ASP A 294 -8.17 -11.72 -11.91
N SER A 295 -8.54 -10.48 -11.57
CA SER A 295 -9.66 -9.79 -12.23
C SER A 295 -9.32 -9.29 -13.65
N GLY A 296 -8.06 -9.29 -14.06
CA GLY A 296 -7.61 -8.83 -15.36
C GLY A 296 -7.11 -9.95 -16.28
N ARG A 297 -6.95 -11.17 -15.77
CA ARG A 297 -6.50 -12.32 -16.57
C ARG A 297 -7.66 -13.22 -16.98
N THR A 298 -7.48 -13.82 -18.11
CA THR A 298 -8.47 -14.41 -18.99
C THR A 298 -8.50 -15.93 -18.90
N PHE A 299 -9.52 -16.51 -19.50
CA PHE A 299 -9.66 -17.93 -19.62
C PHE A 299 -8.64 -18.54 -20.62
N PRO A 300 -8.33 -19.84 -20.52
CA PRO A 300 -7.50 -20.53 -21.49
C PRO A 300 -8.09 -20.44 -22.91
N SER A 301 -7.24 -20.25 -23.91
CA SER A 301 -7.67 -20.18 -25.32
C SER A 301 -8.15 -21.52 -25.89
N ASP A 302 -7.88 -22.61 -25.19
CA ASP A 302 -8.32 -23.99 -25.47
C ASP A 302 -9.40 -24.48 -24.50
N GLY A 303 -9.99 -23.55 -23.70
CA GLY A 303 -11.04 -23.83 -22.73
C GLY A 303 -12.46 -23.89 -23.32
N GLN A 304 -13.42 -24.20 -22.44
CA GLN A 304 -14.85 -24.25 -22.81
C GLN A 304 -15.39 -22.87 -23.20
N VAL A 305 -14.91 -21.78 -22.58
CA VAL A 305 -15.31 -20.40 -22.95
C VAL A 305 -14.93 -20.12 -24.40
N ALA A 306 -13.70 -20.44 -24.80
CA ALA A 306 -13.25 -20.23 -26.18
C ALA A 306 -14.03 -21.12 -27.18
N ALA A 307 -14.30 -22.39 -26.81
CA ALA A 307 -15.06 -23.32 -27.64
C ALA A 307 -16.49 -22.80 -27.84
N THR A 308 -17.22 -22.51 -26.77
CA THR A 308 -18.61 -22.03 -26.80
C THR A 308 -18.69 -20.67 -27.52
N ALA A 309 -17.77 -19.74 -27.23
CA ALA A 309 -17.74 -18.44 -27.93
C ALA A 309 -17.56 -18.57 -29.44
N ASN A 310 -16.73 -19.51 -29.89
CA ASN A 310 -16.53 -19.77 -31.33
C ASN A 310 -17.81 -20.27 -32.01
N GLU A 311 -18.68 -21.03 -31.33
CA GLU A 311 -19.98 -21.48 -31.86
C GLU A 311 -20.91 -20.31 -32.18
N TYR A 312 -20.83 -19.23 -31.37
CA TYR A 312 -21.59 -17.99 -31.58
C TYR A 312 -20.81 -16.95 -32.42
N GLY A 313 -19.63 -17.27 -32.96
CA GLY A 313 -18.82 -16.35 -33.77
C GLY A 313 -18.07 -15.28 -32.95
N LEU A 314 -18.00 -15.37 -31.62
CA LEU A 314 -17.39 -14.43 -30.69
C LEU A 314 -15.91 -14.77 -30.44
N ARG A 315 -15.08 -14.75 -31.44
CA ARG A 315 -13.68 -15.11 -31.34
C ARG A 315 -12.91 -14.15 -30.45
N GLY A 316 -12.16 -14.68 -29.49
CA GLY A 316 -11.26 -13.92 -28.61
C GLY A 316 -11.94 -13.31 -27.38
N ILE A 317 -13.24 -13.58 -27.14
CA ILE A 317 -13.94 -13.07 -25.96
C ILE A 317 -13.35 -13.66 -24.66
N GLU A 318 -12.81 -14.90 -24.73
CA GLU A 318 -12.11 -15.53 -23.61
C GLU A 318 -11.00 -14.67 -23.03
N ARG A 319 -10.42 -13.76 -23.85
CA ARG A 319 -9.35 -12.85 -23.45
C ARG A 319 -9.86 -11.56 -22.79
N GLN A 320 -11.16 -11.36 -22.71
CA GLN A 320 -11.79 -10.15 -22.13
C GLN A 320 -12.56 -10.49 -20.84
N LEU A 321 -12.85 -11.76 -20.59
CA LEU A 321 -13.65 -12.18 -19.46
C LEU A 321 -12.75 -12.54 -18.26
N PRO A 322 -13.06 -12.02 -17.04
CA PRO A 322 -12.28 -12.31 -15.84
C PRO A 322 -12.54 -13.74 -15.35
N ALA A 323 -11.46 -14.47 -15.10
CA ALA A 323 -11.57 -15.81 -14.53
C ALA A 323 -11.90 -15.77 -13.02
N TYR A 324 -11.59 -14.69 -12.32
CA TYR A 324 -11.92 -14.51 -10.90
C TYR A 324 -13.44 -14.50 -10.66
N TRP A 325 -13.90 -15.24 -9.62
CA TRP A 325 -15.31 -15.36 -9.23
C TRP A 325 -15.55 -15.18 -7.73
N GLY A 326 -14.57 -14.63 -7.01
CA GLY A 326 -14.67 -14.31 -5.58
C GLY A 326 -15.39 -12.99 -5.32
N THR A 327 -15.50 -12.64 -4.04
CA THR A 327 -16.31 -11.49 -3.55
C THR A 327 -15.56 -10.17 -3.48
N GLN A 328 -14.26 -10.14 -3.80
CA GLN A 328 -13.50 -8.89 -3.80
C GLN A 328 -13.81 -8.08 -5.08
N PRO A 329 -13.95 -6.75 -4.99
CA PRO A 329 -14.25 -5.92 -6.16
C PRO A 329 -13.20 -6.05 -7.27
N TYR A 330 -11.93 -6.21 -6.85
CA TYR A 330 -10.79 -6.41 -7.73
C TYR A 330 -9.69 -7.16 -6.98
N THR A 331 -9.01 -8.10 -7.67
CA THR A 331 -7.82 -8.77 -7.16
C THR A 331 -6.76 -8.90 -8.25
N ALA A 332 -5.49 -8.72 -7.88
CA ALA A 332 -4.34 -8.96 -8.75
C ALA A 332 -3.94 -10.45 -8.79
N GLY A 333 -4.59 -11.30 -7.99
CA GLY A 333 -4.36 -12.74 -7.94
C GLY A 333 -4.56 -13.32 -6.54
N PRO A 334 -4.42 -14.65 -6.40
CA PRO A 334 -4.64 -15.35 -5.15
C PRO A 334 -3.51 -15.12 -4.13
N THR A 335 -3.86 -15.14 -2.86
CA THR A 335 -2.87 -15.28 -1.78
C THR A 335 -2.51 -16.75 -1.63
N TYR A 336 -1.56 -17.24 -2.43
CA TYR A 336 -1.08 -18.62 -2.35
C TYR A 336 0.18 -18.73 -1.49
N LEU A 337 0.19 -19.65 -0.52
CA LEU A 337 1.30 -19.83 0.42
C LEU A 337 2.21 -21.02 0.08
N GLY A 338 1.80 -21.83 -0.88
CA GLY A 338 2.44 -23.09 -1.22
C GLY A 338 1.84 -24.29 -0.48
N ALA A 339 1.43 -25.30 -1.23
CA ALA A 339 0.84 -26.53 -0.66
C ALA A 339 1.85 -27.27 0.21
N ALA A 340 3.11 -27.31 -0.23
CA ALA A 340 4.22 -27.89 0.55
C ALA A 340 4.47 -27.12 1.85
N ALA A 341 4.42 -25.78 1.82
CA ALA A 341 4.63 -24.95 3.00
C ALA A 341 3.48 -25.10 4.02
N LEU A 342 2.23 -25.15 3.55
CA LEU A 342 1.06 -25.41 4.40
C LEU A 342 1.11 -26.82 5.01
N PHE A 343 1.46 -27.84 4.23
CA PHE A 343 1.68 -29.18 4.76
C PHE A 343 2.74 -29.17 5.89
N LEU A 344 3.88 -28.50 5.69
CA LEU A 344 4.93 -28.39 6.71
C LEU A 344 4.44 -27.61 7.94
N ALA A 345 3.57 -26.59 7.77
CA ALA A 345 2.98 -25.88 8.89
C ALA A 345 2.01 -26.73 9.68
N VAL A 346 1.13 -27.52 9.03
CA VAL A 346 0.25 -28.47 9.71
C VAL A 346 1.07 -29.54 10.43
N LEU A 347 2.12 -30.04 9.80
CA LEU A 347 3.08 -30.96 10.45
C LEU A 347 3.72 -30.27 11.69
N GLY A 348 4.03 -28.98 11.60
CA GLY A 348 4.52 -28.18 12.71
C GLY A 348 3.51 -28.07 13.84
N ALA A 349 2.26 -27.80 13.54
CA ALA A 349 1.18 -27.74 14.52
C ALA A 349 1.01 -29.09 15.29
N LEU A 350 1.33 -30.20 14.67
CA LEU A 350 1.28 -31.54 15.26
C LEU A 350 2.55 -31.91 16.05
N LEU A 351 3.71 -31.51 15.56
CA LEU A 351 5.01 -31.89 16.14
C LEU A 351 5.54 -30.91 17.19
N VAL A 352 5.34 -29.60 17.00
CA VAL A 352 5.81 -28.58 17.93
C VAL A 352 5.04 -28.69 19.26
N ARG A 353 5.75 -28.69 20.37
CA ARG A 353 5.18 -28.78 21.71
C ARG A 353 5.21 -27.41 22.41
N GLY A 354 4.32 -27.23 23.36
CA GLY A 354 4.32 -26.05 24.23
C GLY A 354 3.72 -24.79 23.58
N ARG A 355 4.10 -23.65 24.14
CA ARG A 355 3.51 -22.34 23.86
C ARG A 355 3.62 -21.89 22.41
N ASN A 356 4.74 -22.21 21.73
CA ASN A 356 4.99 -21.74 20.35
C ASN A 356 3.93 -22.19 19.36
N ARG A 357 3.47 -23.44 19.48
CA ARG A 357 2.39 -23.94 18.65
C ARG A 357 1.13 -23.09 18.79
N TRP A 358 0.73 -22.84 20.03
CA TRP A 358 -0.60 -22.27 20.30
C TRP A 358 -0.73 -20.82 19.91
N TRP A 359 0.28 -19.98 20.22
CA TRP A 359 0.18 -18.58 19.86
C TRP A 359 0.29 -18.38 18.33
N ILE A 360 1.13 -19.15 17.61
CA ILE A 360 1.25 -19.04 16.15
C ILE A 360 -0.07 -19.48 15.48
N VAL A 361 -0.63 -20.63 15.89
CA VAL A 361 -1.91 -21.11 15.36
C VAL A 361 -3.05 -20.12 15.67
N ALA A 362 -3.08 -19.58 16.90
CA ALA A 362 -4.09 -18.58 17.28
C ALA A 362 -3.97 -17.29 16.43
N VAL A 363 -2.75 -16.82 16.20
CA VAL A 363 -2.51 -15.66 15.31
C VAL A 363 -3.00 -15.94 13.90
N CYS A 364 -2.66 -17.10 13.33
CA CYS A 364 -3.15 -17.48 11.99
C CYS A 364 -4.69 -17.48 11.95
N ALA A 365 -5.34 -18.08 12.96
CA ALA A 365 -6.79 -18.14 13.02
C ALA A 365 -7.44 -16.75 13.14
N VAL A 366 -6.95 -15.90 14.04
CA VAL A 366 -7.46 -14.54 14.23
C VAL A 366 -7.28 -13.70 12.98
N MET A 367 -6.08 -13.73 12.37
CA MET A 367 -5.80 -12.96 11.15
C MET A 367 -6.64 -13.42 9.95
N LEU A 368 -6.93 -14.72 9.87
CA LEU A 368 -7.83 -15.25 8.85
C LEU A 368 -9.27 -14.79 9.07
N LEU A 369 -9.76 -14.85 10.33
CA LEU A 369 -11.09 -14.35 10.67
C LEU A 369 -11.24 -12.85 10.39
N LEU A 370 -10.21 -12.05 10.68
CA LEU A 370 -10.17 -10.63 10.32
C LEU A 370 -10.17 -10.41 8.81
N ALA A 371 -9.47 -11.27 8.04
CA ALA A 371 -9.45 -11.19 6.58
C ALA A 371 -10.83 -11.39 5.95
N TRP A 372 -11.72 -12.19 6.57
CA TRP A 372 -13.06 -12.43 6.07
C TRP A 372 -13.95 -11.18 6.10
N GLY A 373 -13.65 -10.18 6.92
CA GLY A 373 -14.31 -8.88 6.91
C GLY A 373 -15.84 -8.96 6.85
N ARG A 374 -16.46 -8.41 5.77
CA ARG A 374 -17.93 -8.46 5.55
C ARG A 374 -18.49 -9.88 5.52
N ASN A 375 -17.69 -10.86 5.14
CA ASN A 375 -18.11 -12.26 5.10
C ASN A 375 -18.23 -12.88 6.50
N PHE A 376 -17.77 -12.17 7.55
CA PHE A 376 -18.01 -12.51 8.96
C PHE A 376 -18.21 -11.24 9.80
N MET A 377 -19.27 -10.50 9.48
CA MET A 377 -19.54 -9.15 9.99
C MET A 377 -19.53 -9.07 11.53
N ALA A 378 -20.18 -10.01 12.22
CA ALA A 378 -20.22 -10.01 13.68
C ALA A 378 -18.82 -9.99 14.34
N PHE A 379 -17.85 -10.72 13.77
CA PHE A 379 -16.47 -10.69 14.26
C PHE A 379 -15.75 -9.40 13.87
N THR A 380 -16.04 -8.88 12.69
CA THR A 380 -15.46 -7.65 12.18
C THR A 380 -15.90 -6.44 13.00
N GLU A 381 -17.19 -6.30 13.29
CA GLU A 381 -17.73 -5.26 14.18
C GLU A 381 -17.11 -5.32 15.58
N LEU A 382 -16.98 -6.55 16.13
CA LEU A 382 -16.30 -6.75 17.40
C LEU A 382 -14.85 -6.26 17.36
N ALA A 383 -14.13 -6.56 16.27
CA ALA A 383 -12.75 -6.12 16.08
C ALA A 383 -12.65 -4.59 15.94
N PHE A 384 -13.56 -3.97 15.19
CA PHE A 384 -13.63 -2.50 15.05
C PHE A 384 -13.88 -1.81 16.41
N LYS A 385 -14.67 -2.43 17.29
CA LYS A 385 -14.94 -1.90 18.65
C LYS A 385 -13.79 -2.14 19.64
N LEU A 386 -13.12 -3.31 19.56
CA LEU A 386 -12.14 -3.72 20.57
C LEU A 386 -10.70 -3.40 20.22
N LEU A 387 -10.33 -3.37 18.92
CA LEU A 387 -8.95 -3.17 18.49
C LEU A 387 -8.69 -1.68 18.21
N PRO A 388 -7.91 -0.98 19.06
CA PRO A 388 -7.71 0.46 18.92
C PRO A 388 -7.08 0.81 17.56
N GLY A 389 -7.75 1.67 16.78
CA GLY A 389 -7.24 2.14 15.48
C GLY A 389 -7.43 1.15 14.32
N TYR A 390 -8.07 0.00 14.52
CA TYR A 390 -8.40 -0.93 13.45
C TYR A 390 -9.37 -0.31 12.44
N ASP A 391 -10.27 0.52 12.90
CA ASP A 391 -11.24 1.33 12.16
C ASP A 391 -10.62 2.37 11.19
N LYS A 392 -9.30 2.57 11.23
CA LYS A 392 -8.58 3.51 10.34
C LYS A 392 -8.04 2.84 9.07
N PHE A 393 -8.19 1.53 8.94
CA PHE A 393 -7.62 0.76 7.85
C PHE A 393 -8.70 0.15 6.96
N ARG A 394 -8.45 0.18 5.65
CA ARG A 394 -9.25 -0.52 4.65
C ARG A 394 -8.58 -1.80 4.20
N THR A 395 -9.28 -2.61 3.39
CA THR A 395 -8.70 -3.84 2.80
C THR A 395 -8.30 -4.84 3.89
N VAL A 396 -9.31 -5.31 4.63
CA VAL A 396 -9.11 -6.24 5.77
C VAL A 396 -8.43 -7.56 5.38
N SER A 397 -8.54 -7.99 4.10
CA SER A 397 -7.82 -9.16 3.57
C SER A 397 -6.31 -9.06 3.71
N MET A 398 -5.76 -7.86 3.87
CA MET A 398 -4.31 -7.65 4.06
C MET A 398 -3.78 -8.24 5.37
N THR A 399 -4.62 -8.61 6.34
CA THR A 399 -4.21 -9.35 7.55
C THR A 399 -3.53 -10.68 7.23
N LEU A 400 -3.79 -11.26 6.03
CA LEU A 400 -3.17 -12.51 5.56
C LEU A 400 -1.64 -12.43 5.47
N VAL A 401 -1.02 -11.26 5.43
CA VAL A 401 0.45 -11.11 5.46
C VAL A 401 1.08 -11.69 6.73
N VAL A 402 0.33 -11.69 7.83
CA VAL A 402 0.78 -12.33 9.08
C VAL A 402 0.68 -13.85 8.97
N VAL A 403 -0.34 -14.39 8.30
CA VAL A 403 -0.45 -15.82 8.02
C VAL A 403 0.68 -16.27 7.10
N GLN A 404 0.99 -15.47 6.07
CA GLN A 404 2.10 -15.66 5.14
C GLN A 404 3.47 -15.76 5.86
N TRP A 405 3.68 -15.00 6.92
CA TRP A 405 4.86 -15.07 7.77
C TRP A 405 4.82 -16.26 8.76
N ALA A 406 3.67 -16.52 9.36
CA ALA A 406 3.51 -17.51 10.43
C ALA A 406 3.58 -18.97 9.93
N VAL A 407 3.09 -19.23 8.72
CA VAL A 407 3.10 -20.56 8.09
C VAL A 407 4.52 -21.09 7.89
N PRO A 408 5.44 -20.39 7.23
CA PRO A 408 6.83 -20.81 7.13
C PRO A 408 7.54 -20.92 8.48
N LEU A 409 7.23 -20.05 9.45
CA LEU A 409 7.77 -20.13 10.80
C LEU A 409 7.40 -21.45 11.50
N LEU A 410 6.14 -21.87 11.40
CA LEU A 410 5.66 -23.12 12.01
C LEU A 410 6.27 -24.33 11.30
N GLY A 411 6.40 -24.28 9.96
CA GLY A 411 7.12 -25.26 9.15
C GLY A 411 8.61 -25.36 9.54
N ALA A 412 9.28 -24.22 9.74
CA ALA A 412 10.66 -24.18 10.23
C ALA A 412 10.84 -24.92 11.57
N MET A 413 9.90 -24.70 12.49
CA MET A 413 9.92 -25.38 13.80
C MET A 413 9.72 -26.89 13.68
N ALA A 414 8.88 -27.34 12.73
CA ALA A 414 8.75 -28.77 12.44
C ALA A 414 10.05 -29.39 11.91
N LEU A 415 10.63 -28.74 10.89
CA LEU A 415 11.89 -29.18 10.27
C LEU A 415 13.04 -29.21 11.31
N MET A 416 13.07 -28.23 12.22
CA MET A 416 14.07 -28.20 13.27
C MET A 416 13.94 -29.37 14.27
N ARG A 417 12.69 -29.80 14.59
CA ARG A 417 12.45 -31.00 15.40
C ARG A 417 12.95 -32.28 14.71
N LEU A 418 12.72 -32.36 13.39
CA LEU A 418 13.24 -33.46 12.57
C LEU A 418 14.77 -33.44 12.50
N TRP A 419 15.35 -32.26 12.30
CA TRP A 419 16.79 -32.05 12.22
C TRP A 419 17.53 -32.49 13.50
N ARG A 420 16.94 -32.20 14.66
CA ARG A 420 17.48 -32.62 15.95
C ARG A 420 17.31 -34.11 16.22
N GLY A 421 16.41 -34.79 15.54
CA GLY A 421 16.12 -36.20 15.76
C GLY A 421 15.35 -36.48 17.05
N ASP A 422 14.68 -35.46 17.61
CA ASP A 422 13.98 -35.57 18.92
C ASP A 422 12.52 -36.00 18.81
N VAL A 423 12.09 -36.43 17.61
CA VAL A 423 10.73 -36.94 17.33
C VAL A 423 10.76 -38.45 17.16
N PRO A 424 10.09 -39.23 18.04
CA PRO A 424 9.96 -40.67 17.86
C PRO A 424 9.31 -41.04 16.52
N ARG A 425 9.87 -42.00 15.83
CA ARG A 425 9.41 -42.43 14.48
C ARG A 425 7.90 -42.68 14.39
N LYS A 426 7.31 -43.42 15.38
CA LYS A 426 5.87 -43.66 15.44
C LYS A 426 5.05 -42.38 15.49
N ARG A 427 5.51 -41.39 16.26
CA ARG A 427 4.85 -40.07 16.36
C ARG A 427 4.99 -39.27 15.06
N LEU A 428 6.17 -39.32 14.44
CA LEU A 428 6.41 -38.67 13.16
C LEU A 428 5.49 -39.23 12.06
N LEU A 429 5.42 -40.57 11.93
CA LEU A 429 4.57 -41.23 10.93
C LEU A 429 3.09 -40.90 11.15
N ARG A 430 2.60 -40.86 12.40
CA ARG A 430 1.24 -40.41 12.70
C ARG A 430 1.02 -38.93 12.32
N ALA A 431 1.96 -38.08 12.63
CA ALA A 431 1.86 -36.65 12.28
C ALA A 431 1.89 -36.43 10.75
N LEU A 432 2.71 -37.19 10.04
CA LEU A 432 2.73 -37.22 8.57
C LEU A 432 1.38 -37.68 8.00
N ALA A 433 0.82 -38.78 8.53
CA ALA A 433 -0.48 -39.28 8.09
C ALA A 433 -1.61 -38.25 8.32
N TRP A 434 -1.61 -37.58 9.48
CA TRP A 434 -2.60 -36.54 9.74
C TRP A 434 -2.37 -35.28 8.90
N ALA A 435 -1.13 -34.79 8.79
CA ALA A 435 -0.83 -33.61 7.99
C ALA A 435 -1.14 -33.85 6.51
N GLY A 436 -0.69 -34.98 5.95
CA GLY A 436 -1.00 -35.41 4.57
C GLY A 436 -2.47 -35.68 4.37
N GLY A 437 -3.13 -36.35 5.35
CA GLY A 437 -4.57 -36.63 5.30
C GLY A 437 -5.42 -35.36 5.29
N VAL A 438 -5.09 -34.35 6.10
CA VAL A 438 -5.82 -33.07 6.13
C VAL A 438 -5.54 -32.26 4.86
N THR A 439 -4.28 -31.96 4.55
CA THR A 439 -3.94 -31.11 3.40
C THR A 439 -4.11 -31.84 2.07
N GLY A 440 -3.57 -33.06 1.94
CA GLY A 440 -3.67 -33.85 0.72
C GLY A 440 -5.09 -34.40 0.50
N GLY A 441 -5.80 -34.81 1.57
CA GLY A 441 -7.19 -35.24 1.50
C GLY A 441 -8.13 -34.13 1.02
N LEU A 442 -7.90 -32.91 1.47
CA LEU A 442 -8.66 -31.75 0.98
C LEU A 442 -8.36 -31.49 -0.52
N CYS A 443 -7.09 -31.52 -0.93
CA CYS A 443 -6.74 -31.40 -2.35
C CYS A 443 -7.35 -32.52 -3.19
N LEU A 444 -7.33 -33.77 -2.70
CA LEU A 444 -7.94 -34.90 -3.39
C LEU A 444 -9.47 -34.75 -3.53
N LEU A 445 -10.13 -34.27 -2.47
CA LEU A 445 -11.57 -33.99 -2.50
C LEU A 445 -11.89 -32.94 -3.56
N LEU A 446 -11.11 -31.82 -3.59
CA LEU A 446 -11.30 -30.77 -4.58
C LEU A 446 -10.98 -31.23 -5.99
N ALA A 447 -9.94 -32.05 -6.19
CA ALA A 447 -9.53 -32.56 -7.47
C ALA A 447 -10.58 -33.52 -8.08
N VAL A 448 -11.25 -34.33 -7.25
CA VAL A 448 -12.19 -35.36 -7.71
C VAL A 448 -13.64 -34.85 -7.70
N ALA A 449 -14.04 -34.19 -6.61
CA ALA A 449 -15.43 -33.83 -6.38
C ALA A 449 -15.69 -32.32 -6.44
N GLY A 450 -14.64 -31.49 -6.53
CA GLY A 450 -14.76 -30.01 -6.45
C GLY A 450 -15.69 -29.45 -7.51
N GLY A 451 -15.69 -29.97 -8.72
CA GLY A 451 -16.58 -29.51 -9.79
C GLY A 451 -18.08 -29.66 -9.49
N SER A 452 -18.44 -30.54 -8.55
CA SER A 452 -19.84 -30.75 -8.11
C SER A 452 -20.16 -30.10 -6.76
N LEU A 453 -19.15 -29.62 -6.02
CA LEU A 453 -19.32 -29.02 -4.70
C LEU A 453 -19.57 -27.50 -4.74
N PHE A 454 -19.18 -26.83 -5.84
CA PHE A 454 -19.26 -25.40 -6.01
C PHE A 454 -19.93 -25.06 -7.34
N ASP A 455 -20.60 -23.92 -7.41
CA ASP A 455 -21.24 -23.42 -8.64
C ASP A 455 -20.31 -22.60 -9.53
N PHE A 456 -19.12 -22.27 -9.02
CA PHE A 456 -18.07 -21.47 -9.71
C PHE A 456 -18.57 -20.13 -10.26
N GLY A 457 -19.54 -19.51 -9.57
CA GLY A 457 -20.12 -18.23 -9.97
C GLY A 457 -20.96 -18.33 -11.26
N ARG A 458 -21.51 -19.51 -11.58
CA ARG A 458 -22.30 -19.72 -12.78
C ARG A 458 -23.49 -18.77 -12.89
N GLY A 459 -24.27 -18.63 -11.81
CA GLY A 459 -25.44 -17.76 -11.78
C GLY A 459 -25.10 -16.31 -12.04
N GLU A 460 -24.10 -15.79 -11.32
CA GLU A 460 -23.63 -14.40 -11.47
C GLU A 460 -23.05 -14.16 -12.87
N SER A 461 -22.26 -15.09 -13.38
CA SER A 461 -21.70 -14.99 -14.74
C SER A 461 -22.77 -15.04 -15.80
N THR A 462 -23.81 -15.87 -15.66
CA THR A 462 -24.96 -15.93 -16.58
C THR A 462 -25.66 -14.55 -16.61
N VAL A 463 -26.01 -13.99 -15.48
CA VAL A 463 -26.66 -12.66 -15.40
C VAL A 463 -25.78 -11.59 -16.07
N LEU A 464 -24.49 -11.52 -15.68
CA LEU A 464 -23.55 -10.56 -16.25
C LEU A 464 -23.46 -10.65 -17.77
N MET A 465 -23.34 -11.86 -18.30
CA MET A 465 -23.20 -12.09 -19.74
C MET A 465 -24.50 -11.78 -20.49
N THR A 466 -25.64 -12.16 -19.93
CA THR A 466 -26.95 -11.80 -20.49
C THR A 466 -27.11 -10.28 -20.60
N ASP A 467 -26.80 -9.55 -19.54
CA ASP A 467 -26.87 -8.07 -19.53
C ASP A 467 -25.91 -7.46 -20.56
N GLN A 468 -24.68 -7.97 -20.66
CA GLN A 468 -23.71 -7.50 -21.66
C GLN A 468 -24.17 -7.75 -23.10
N PHE A 469 -24.70 -8.93 -23.40
CA PHE A 469 -25.24 -9.23 -24.72
C PHE A 469 -26.50 -8.41 -25.02
N HIS A 470 -27.38 -8.24 -24.05
CA HIS A 470 -28.53 -7.36 -24.17
C HIS A 470 -28.12 -5.94 -24.56
N GLN A 471 -27.18 -5.34 -23.81
CA GLN A 471 -26.66 -4.01 -24.13
C GLN A 471 -25.97 -3.95 -25.50
N LEU A 472 -25.18 -4.97 -25.84
CA LEU A 472 -24.51 -5.08 -27.12
C LEU A 472 -25.53 -5.09 -28.30
N PHE A 473 -26.57 -5.91 -28.19
CA PHE A 473 -27.60 -5.99 -29.22
C PHE A 473 -28.42 -4.72 -29.31
N GLN A 474 -28.77 -4.13 -28.16
CA GLN A 474 -29.50 -2.87 -28.11
C GLN A 474 -28.70 -1.71 -28.75
N SER A 475 -27.41 -1.58 -28.40
CA SER A 475 -26.54 -0.52 -28.93
C SER A 475 -26.27 -0.64 -30.44
N ASN A 476 -26.33 -1.86 -30.97
CA ASN A 476 -26.18 -2.12 -32.42
C ASN A 476 -27.50 -2.21 -33.19
N GLY A 477 -28.63 -1.91 -32.55
CA GLY A 477 -29.96 -1.92 -33.21
C GLY A 477 -30.45 -3.34 -33.54
N MET A 478 -29.91 -4.37 -32.86
CA MET A 478 -30.24 -5.78 -33.11
C MET A 478 -31.43 -6.24 -32.25
N GLN A 479 -32.54 -5.49 -32.23
CA GLN A 479 -33.71 -5.77 -31.39
C GLN A 479 -34.28 -7.18 -31.65
N GLU A 480 -34.25 -7.66 -32.92
CA GLU A 480 -34.72 -9.00 -33.27
C GLU A 480 -34.02 -10.13 -32.53
N TYR A 481 -32.74 -9.95 -32.19
CA TYR A 481 -31.97 -10.94 -31.39
C TYR A 481 -32.44 -10.97 -29.94
N ILE A 482 -32.80 -9.81 -29.39
CA ILE A 482 -33.37 -9.69 -28.05
C ILE A 482 -34.75 -10.34 -27.98
N ASP A 483 -35.60 -10.02 -28.98
CA ASP A 483 -36.96 -10.55 -29.07
C ASP A 483 -36.98 -12.08 -29.24
N ARG A 484 -35.91 -12.67 -29.78
CA ARG A 484 -35.71 -14.11 -29.90
C ARG A 484 -35.06 -14.75 -28.64
N GLY A 485 -34.66 -13.95 -27.65
CA GLY A 485 -34.02 -14.43 -26.46
C GLY A 485 -32.55 -14.89 -26.63
N MET A 486 -31.89 -14.45 -27.71
CA MET A 486 -30.51 -14.80 -28.02
C MET A 486 -29.52 -14.27 -26.96
N ASP A 487 -29.78 -13.12 -26.37
CA ASP A 487 -29.02 -12.54 -25.26
C ASP A 487 -29.02 -13.47 -24.03
N VAL A 488 -30.16 -14.03 -23.71
CA VAL A 488 -30.32 -15.01 -22.61
C VAL A 488 -29.63 -16.34 -22.93
N GLU A 489 -29.85 -16.88 -24.14
CA GLU A 489 -29.25 -18.13 -24.58
C GLU A 489 -27.71 -18.06 -24.57
N MET A 490 -27.14 -17.00 -25.15
CA MET A 490 -25.71 -16.76 -25.19
C MET A 490 -25.15 -16.51 -23.77
N GLY A 491 -25.88 -15.76 -22.94
CA GLY A 491 -25.53 -15.52 -21.55
C GLY A 491 -25.45 -16.80 -20.71
N GLU A 492 -26.44 -17.68 -20.85
CA GLU A 492 -26.46 -18.99 -20.19
C GLU A 492 -25.32 -19.91 -20.69
N ALA A 493 -25.09 -19.96 -22.00
CA ALA A 493 -24.04 -20.78 -22.59
C ALA A 493 -22.65 -20.35 -22.16
N ILE A 494 -22.33 -19.05 -22.26
CA ILE A 494 -21.03 -18.50 -21.85
C ILE A 494 -20.86 -18.58 -20.33
N GLY A 495 -21.90 -18.27 -19.54
CA GLY A 495 -21.85 -18.38 -18.07
C GLY A 495 -21.60 -19.83 -17.60
N ALA A 496 -22.18 -20.81 -18.26
CA ALA A 496 -21.92 -22.22 -18.00
C ALA A 496 -20.49 -22.63 -18.40
N ALA A 497 -19.99 -22.15 -19.55
CA ALA A 497 -18.63 -22.38 -19.99
C ALA A 497 -17.59 -21.76 -19.05
N MET A 498 -17.85 -20.54 -18.53
CA MET A 498 -17.01 -19.90 -17.51
C MET A 498 -16.91 -20.73 -16.24
N ALA A 499 -18.03 -21.24 -15.75
CA ALA A 499 -18.05 -22.10 -14.57
C ALA A 499 -17.30 -23.43 -14.81
N ALA A 500 -17.41 -24.01 -16.01
CA ALA A 500 -16.71 -25.24 -16.39
C ALA A 500 -15.18 -25.03 -16.44
N ASP A 501 -14.72 -23.96 -17.06
CA ASP A 501 -13.27 -23.64 -17.11
C ASP A 501 -12.72 -23.35 -15.71
N ARG A 502 -13.43 -22.60 -14.86
CA ARG A 502 -13.03 -22.35 -13.45
C ARG A 502 -12.92 -23.66 -12.66
N ALA A 503 -13.86 -24.56 -12.85
CA ALA A 503 -13.82 -25.88 -12.23
C ALA A 503 -12.60 -26.69 -12.70
N ALA A 504 -12.31 -26.69 -14.01
CA ALA A 504 -11.17 -27.39 -14.58
C ALA A 504 -9.84 -26.82 -14.06
N MET A 505 -9.69 -25.49 -14.01
CA MET A 505 -8.52 -24.79 -13.47
C MET A 505 -8.29 -25.16 -11.99
N MET A 506 -9.33 -25.09 -11.17
CA MET A 506 -9.26 -25.47 -9.76
C MET A 506 -8.87 -26.94 -9.58
N GLN A 507 -9.47 -27.85 -10.34
CA GLN A 507 -9.17 -29.30 -10.27
C GLN A 507 -7.71 -29.58 -10.65
N ALA A 508 -7.22 -28.98 -11.73
CA ALA A 508 -5.82 -29.10 -12.16
C ALA A 508 -4.85 -28.66 -11.07
N ASP A 509 -5.12 -27.50 -10.43
CA ASP A 509 -4.30 -27.00 -9.33
C ASP A 509 -4.45 -27.80 -8.04
N ALA A 510 -5.61 -28.40 -7.78
CA ALA A 510 -5.79 -29.32 -6.66
C ALA A 510 -4.93 -30.60 -6.83
N TRP A 511 -4.86 -31.18 -8.05
CA TRP A 511 -3.95 -32.28 -8.37
C TRP A 511 -2.49 -31.89 -8.22
N ARG A 512 -2.12 -30.71 -8.70
CA ARG A 512 -0.77 -30.14 -8.57
C ARG A 512 -0.39 -29.98 -7.09
N SER A 513 -1.26 -29.36 -6.28
CA SER A 513 -1.06 -29.16 -4.84
C SER A 513 -0.94 -30.50 -4.09
N LEU A 514 -1.75 -31.49 -4.45
CA LEU A 514 -1.64 -32.85 -3.91
C LEU A 514 -0.27 -33.46 -4.22
N LEU A 515 0.23 -33.32 -5.45
CA LEU A 515 1.56 -33.80 -5.82
C LEU A 515 2.67 -33.10 -4.99
N MET A 516 2.62 -31.79 -4.79
CA MET A 516 3.61 -31.07 -3.98
C MET A 516 3.58 -31.53 -2.51
N ILE A 517 2.40 -31.76 -1.96
CA ILE A 517 2.23 -32.34 -0.62
C ILE A 517 2.82 -33.74 -0.55
N ALA A 518 2.54 -34.59 -1.54
CA ALA A 518 3.05 -35.98 -1.61
C ALA A 518 4.59 -35.99 -1.68
N LEU A 519 5.20 -35.11 -2.49
CA LEU A 519 6.65 -34.99 -2.61
C LEU A 519 7.28 -34.51 -1.28
N ALA A 520 6.69 -33.50 -0.63
CA ALA A 520 7.17 -33.01 0.67
C ALA A 520 7.01 -34.08 1.76
N ALA A 521 5.87 -34.76 1.84
CA ALA A 521 5.63 -35.84 2.78
C ALA A 521 6.56 -37.04 2.53
N GLY A 522 6.74 -37.43 1.26
CA GLY A 522 7.70 -38.46 0.84
C GLY A 522 9.13 -38.12 1.25
N GLY A 523 9.56 -36.90 1.05
CA GLY A 523 10.89 -36.41 1.49
C GLY A 523 11.08 -36.55 2.99
N VAL A 524 10.09 -36.10 3.78
CA VAL A 524 10.13 -36.24 5.24
C VAL A 524 10.11 -37.71 5.65
N ALA A 525 9.32 -38.56 4.97
CA ALA A 525 9.26 -40.00 5.21
C ALA A 525 10.61 -40.67 4.89
N LEU A 526 11.22 -40.40 3.74
CA LEU A 526 12.54 -40.92 3.36
C LEU A 526 13.61 -40.59 4.39
N PHE A 527 13.55 -39.37 4.93
CA PHE A 527 14.42 -38.92 6.02
C PHE A 527 14.13 -39.74 7.30
N ALA A 528 12.87 -39.91 7.69
CA ALA A 528 12.46 -40.69 8.83
C ALA A 528 12.88 -42.18 8.74
N PHE A 529 12.96 -42.72 7.53
CA PHE A 529 13.45 -44.09 7.25
C PHE A 529 14.98 -44.15 7.10
N GLY A 530 15.70 -43.03 7.24
CA GLY A 530 17.16 -42.97 7.12
C GLY A 530 17.68 -43.18 5.68
N ARG A 531 16.79 -42.99 4.67
CA ARG A 531 17.15 -43.17 3.25
C ARG A 531 17.86 -41.94 2.67
N ILE A 532 17.61 -40.77 3.23
CA ILE A 532 18.31 -39.52 2.86
C ILE A 532 18.94 -38.88 4.09
N ARG A 533 20.05 -38.17 3.85
CA ARG A 533 20.78 -37.41 4.87
C ARG A 533 20.13 -36.03 5.07
N ARG A 534 20.54 -35.31 6.14
CA ARG A 534 20.06 -33.98 6.48
C ARG A 534 20.12 -32.98 5.30
N GLY A 535 21.27 -32.93 4.60
CA GLY A 535 21.40 -32.07 3.41
C GLY A 535 20.47 -32.45 2.27
N GLY A 536 20.25 -33.78 2.05
CA GLY A 536 19.28 -34.25 1.06
C GLY A 536 17.84 -33.87 1.38
N LEU A 537 17.44 -33.84 2.67
CA LEU A 537 16.13 -33.35 3.09
C LEU A 537 15.94 -31.88 2.75
N VAL A 538 16.92 -31.02 3.08
CA VAL A 538 16.87 -29.58 2.79
C VAL A 538 16.83 -29.32 1.29
N ALA A 539 17.68 -30.00 0.51
CA ALA A 539 17.71 -29.86 -0.94
C ALA A 539 16.38 -30.28 -1.59
N LEU A 540 15.83 -31.43 -1.16
CA LEU A 540 14.57 -31.94 -1.68
C LEU A 540 13.40 -31.00 -1.35
N LEU A 541 13.25 -30.61 -0.08
CA LEU A 541 12.17 -29.71 0.33
C LEU A 541 12.34 -28.31 -0.26
N GLY A 542 13.56 -27.79 -0.38
CA GLY A 542 13.84 -26.55 -1.08
C GLY A 542 13.44 -26.61 -2.55
N GLY A 543 13.79 -27.70 -3.22
CA GLY A 543 13.38 -27.97 -4.61
C GLY A 543 11.85 -28.09 -4.75
N VAL A 544 11.17 -28.78 -3.82
CA VAL A 544 9.71 -28.89 -3.82
C VAL A 544 9.05 -27.52 -3.62
N VAL A 545 9.56 -26.67 -2.71
CA VAL A 545 9.04 -25.30 -2.50
C VAL A 545 9.23 -24.45 -3.77
N LEU A 546 10.37 -24.55 -4.46
CA LEU A 546 10.59 -23.86 -5.73
C LEU A 546 9.64 -24.34 -6.83
N LEU A 547 9.47 -25.67 -6.98
CA LEU A 547 8.54 -26.28 -7.95
C LEU A 547 7.08 -25.97 -7.62
N ASP A 548 6.78 -25.74 -6.36
CA ASP A 548 5.44 -25.39 -5.90
C ASP A 548 5.10 -23.91 -6.15
N LEU A 549 5.97 -22.99 -5.81
CA LEU A 549 5.66 -21.55 -5.83
C LEU A 549 6.02 -20.89 -7.16
N VAL A 550 7.23 -21.11 -7.69
CA VAL A 550 7.70 -20.37 -8.89
C VAL A 550 6.77 -20.54 -10.10
N PRO A 551 6.27 -21.72 -10.46
CA PRO A 551 5.35 -21.84 -11.61
C PRO A 551 4.01 -21.13 -11.39
N VAL A 552 3.54 -21.00 -10.15
CA VAL A 552 2.32 -20.24 -9.83
C VAL A 552 2.62 -18.75 -9.92
N ASP A 553 3.72 -18.31 -9.36
CA ASP A 553 4.13 -16.90 -9.35
C ASP A 553 4.32 -16.36 -10.78
N LEU A 554 4.90 -17.16 -11.68
CA LEU A 554 5.08 -16.82 -13.09
C LEU A 554 3.76 -16.66 -13.86
N ARG A 555 2.63 -17.14 -13.33
CA ARG A 555 1.30 -16.83 -13.89
C ARG A 555 0.93 -15.37 -13.72
N PHE A 556 1.44 -14.69 -12.70
CA PHE A 556 1.05 -13.33 -12.29
C PHE A 556 2.14 -12.30 -12.55
N LEU A 557 3.40 -12.70 -12.45
CA LEU A 557 4.54 -11.84 -12.71
C LEU A 557 5.64 -12.65 -13.39
N SER A 558 5.83 -12.42 -14.68
CA SER A 558 6.75 -13.15 -15.54
C SER A 558 7.72 -12.21 -16.27
N SER A 559 8.61 -12.77 -17.08
CA SER A 559 9.50 -11.98 -17.96
C SER A 559 8.75 -11.19 -19.03
N GLU A 560 7.53 -11.59 -19.38
CA GLU A 560 6.70 -10.91 -20.40
C GLU A 560 6.13 -9.58 -19.89
N ASP A 561 6.05 -9.41 -18.57
CA ASP A 561 5.56 -8.18 -17.93
C ASP A 561 6.62 -7.06 -17.93
N PHE A 562 7.86 -7.36 -18.33
CA PHE A 562 8.93 -6.37 -18.44
C PHE A 562 8.96 -5.70 -19.81
N VAL A 563 9.29 -4.42 -19.82
CA VAL A 563 9.35 -3.60 -21.02
C VAL A 563 10.68 -2.85 -21.11
N SER A 564 11.01 -2.36 -22.31
CA SER A 564 12.14 -1.44 -22.44
C SER A 564 11.89 -0.15 -21.65
N PRO A 565 12.92 0.49 -21.08
CA PRO A 565 12.77 1.75 -20.32
C PRO A 565 12.03 2.85 -21.10
N ARG A 566 12.18 2.88 -22.43
CA ARG A 566 11.47 3.87 -23.29
C ARG A 566 9.96 3.69 -23.27
N ARG A 567 9.46 2.46 -23.17
CA ARG A 567 8.01 2.18 -23.14
C ARG A 567 7.38 2.56 -21.78
N ARG A 568 8.19 2.62 -20.73
CA ARG A 568 7.72 3.02 -19.40
C ARG A 568 7.65 4.55 -19.24
N GLN A 569 8.38 5.33 -20.03
CA GLN A 569 8.42 6.78 -19.87
C GLN A 569 7.05 7.42 -20.13
N ILE A 570 6.64 8.31 -19.23
CA ILE A 570 5.49 9.19 -19.45
C ILE A 570 5.88 10.14 -20.58
N THR A 571 5.22 10.01 -21.73
CA THR A 571 5.54 10.80 -22.93
C THR A 571 4.48 11.88 -23.15
N ALA A 572 4.94 13.11 -23.44
CA ALA A 572 4.07 14.22 -23.73
C ALA A 572 3.25 13.98 -25.00
N THR A 573 1.95 14.03 -24.89
CA THR A 573 0.98 13.99 -26.01
C THR A 573 1.06 15.29 -26.85
N ALA A 574 0.34 15.35 -27.95
CA ALA A 574 0.20 16.58 -28.73
C ALA A 574 -0.46 17.70 -27.89
N ALA A 575 -1.47 17.34 -27.09
CA ALA A 575 -2.10 18.27 -26.15
C ALA A 575 -1.12 18.81 -25.12
N ASP A 576 -0.31 17.94 -24.47
CA ASP A 576 0.70 18.37 -23.51
C ASP A 576 1.71 19.33 -24.13
N LYS A 577 2.18 19.04 -25.34
CA LYS A 577 3.14 19.90 -26.05
C LYS A 577 2.56 21.28 -26.38
N ALA A 578 1.27 21.34 -26.76
CA ALA A 578 0.58 22.60 -27.01
C ALA A 578 0.47 23.43 -25.73
N ILE A 579 0.09 22.80 -24.60
CA ILE A 579 -0.02 23.47 -23.30
C ILE A 579 1.36 23.93 -22.77
N LEU A 580 2.39 23.12 -22.94
CA LEU A 580 3.76 23.47 -22.51
C LEU A 580 4.37 24.64 -23.30
N ALA A 581 3.80 25.02 -24.45
CA ALA A 581 4.17 26.21 -25.20
C ALA A 581 3.68 27.50 -24.54
N ASP A 582 2.59 27.45 -23.74
CA ASP A 582 2.10 28.57 -22.94
C ASP A 582 3.00 28.80 -21.73
N ARG A 583 3.57 30.00 -21.62
CA ARG A 583 4.48 30.40 -20.54
C ARG A 583 3.80 31.17 -19.43
N THR A 584 2.49 31.33 -19.46
CA THR A 584 1.73 32.00 -18.39
C THR A 584 1.95 31.23 -17.08
N PRO A 585 2.40 31.89 -16.00
CA PRO A 585 2.69 31.18 -14.75
C PRO A 585 1.38 30.85 -13.99
N GLY A 586 1.38 29.74 -13.26
CA GLY A 586 0.37 29.44 -12.25
C GLY A 586 -0.96 28.89 -12.73
N PHE A 587 -1.17 28.65 -14.02
CA PHE A 587 -2.40 27.99 -14.51
C PHE A 587 -2.41 26.49 -14.21
N ARG A 588 -3.60 25.90 -14.25
CA ARG A 588 -3.83 24.48 -14.06
C ARG A 588 -4.50 23.83 -15.24
N VAL A 589 -4.39 22.52 -15.31
CA VAL A 589 -4.94 21.65 -16.35
C VAL A 589 -5.87 20.63 -15.71
N LEU A 590 -7.02 20.37 -16.34
CA LEU A 590 -7.87 19.23 -16.02
C LEU A 590 -7.90 18.28 -17.21
N ASN A 591 -7.46 17.05 -17.01
CA ASN A 591 -7.40 16.04 -18.05
C ASN A 591 -8.57 15.07 -17.92
N LEU A 592 -9.44 15.05 -18.93
CA LEU A 592 -10.63 14.18 -19.01
C LEU A 592 -10.41 12.94 -19.88
N THR A 593 -9.19 12.74 -20.41
CA THR A 593 -8.81 11.50 -21.12
C THR A 593 -8.32 10.41 -20.18
N VAL A 594 -8.14 10.73 -18.90
CA VAL A 594 -7.82 9.81 -17.81
C VAL A 594 -8.86 9.95 -16.72
N SER A 595 -8.80 9.14 -15.66
CA SER A 595 -9.64 9.36 -14.47
C SER A 595 -9.12 10.58 -13.69
N PRO A 596 -9.73 11.75 -13.74
CA PRO A 596 -9.10 12.99 -13.31
C PRO A 596 -8.66 13.00 -11.85
N PHE A 597 -9.41 12.32 -10.96
CA PHE A 597 -9.16 12.30 -9.52
C PHE A 597 -8.57 10.99 -9.01
N ASN A 598 -8.19 10.08 -9.94
CA ASN A 598 -7.52 8.81 -9.67
C ASN A 598 -6.32 8.55 -10.58
N ASP A 599 -5.77 9.61 -11.20
CA ASP A 599 -4.57 9.55 -12.03
C ASP A 599 -3.70 10.78 -11.79
N ALA A 600 -2.38 10.60 -11.66
CA ALA A 600 -1.40 11.66 -11.47
C ALA A 600 -0.45 11.85 -12.66
N THR A 601 -0.66 11.17 -13.79
CA THR A 601 0.22 11.28 -14.97
C THR A 601 0.18 12.69 -15.58
N THR A 602 -0.97 13.36 -15.51
CA THR A 602 -1.10 14.77 -15.90
C THR A 602 -0.16 15.68 -15.11
N SER A 603 0.06 15.38 -13.82
CA SER A 603 0.93 16.15 -12.93
C SER A 603 2.41 16.03 -13.29
N TYR A 604 2.78 15.10 -14.18
CA TYR A 604 4.14 14.99 -14.68
C TYR A 604 4.55 16.18 -15.58
N PHE A 605 3.61 16.74 -16.32
CA PHE A 605 3.84 17.85 -17.24
C PHE A 605 3.24 19.17 -16.75
N HIS A 606 2.12 19.12 -16.03
CA HIS A 606 1.28 20.30 -15.71
C HIS A 606 0.91 20.31 -14.22
N ARG A 607 0.65 21.51 -13.70
CA ARG A 607 -0.11 21.65 -12.45
C ARG A 607 -1.54 21.20 -12.73
N SER A 608 -2.05 20.28 -11.92
CA SER A 608 -3.33 19.62 -12.18
C SER A 608 -4.39 19.99 -11.12
N VAL A 609 -5.63 20.17 -11.59
CA VAL A 609 -6.81 20.16 -10.73
C VAL A 609 -7.10 18.76 -10.20
N GLY A 610 -6.78 17.75 -10.98
CA GLY A 610 -6.87 16.33 -10.63
C GLY A 610 -5.65 15.81 -9.88
N GLY A 611 -5.60 14.47 -9.72
CA GLY A 611 -4.47 13.80 -9.07
C GLY A 611 -4.80 12.42 -8.55
N TYR A 612 -3.78 11.75 -8.00
CA TYR A 612 -3.88 10.43 -7.38
C TYR A 612 -3.26 10.45 -5.99
N HIS A 613 -4.07 10.45 -4.93
CA HIS A 613 -3.56 10.36 -3.56
C HIS A 613 -4.63 9.93 -2.55
N GLY A 614 -4.30 8.95 -1.69
CA GLY A 614 -5.20 8.43 -0.66
C GLY A 614 -5.35 9.28 0.60
N ALA A 615 -4.73 10.47 0.65
CA ALA A 615 -4.81 11.43 1.75
C ALA A 615 -4.91 12.88 1.21
N LYS A 616 -5.78 13.09 0.21
CA LYS A 616 -6.13 14.42 -0.27
C LYS A 616 -6.92 15.18 0.79
N LEU A 617 -6.89 16.52 0.72
CA LEU A 617 -7.60 17.37 1.66
C LEU A 617 -9.11 17.12 1.59
N ALA A 618 -9.78 17.04 2.74
CA ALA A 618 -11.21 16.75 2.84
C ALA A 618 -12.05 17.81 2.11
N ARG A 619 -11.79 19.11 2.33
CA ARG A 619 -12.48 20.20 1.63
C ARG A 619 -12.30 20.16 0.10
N TYR A 620 -11.16 19.65 -0.38
CA TYR A 620 -10.97 19.47 -1.81
C TYR A 620 -11.77 18.27 -2.36
N GLN A 621 -11.95 17.21 -1.55
CA GLN A 621 -12.86 16.13 -1.89
C GLN A 621 -14.31 16.60 -1.95
N ASP A 622 -14.74 17.40 -0.97
CA ASP A 622 -16.08 18.01 -0.99
C ASP A 622 -16.31 18.83 -2.27
N LEU A 623 -15.27 19.55 -2.73
CA LEU A 623 -15.31 20.31 -3.98
C LEU A 623 -15.38 19.39 -5.22
N ILE A 624 -14.66 18.26 -5.21
CA ILE A 624 -14.73 17.25 -6.26
C ILE A 624 -16.16 16.70 -6.35
N ASP A 625 -16.72 16.27 -5.24
CA ASP A 625 -18.00 15.58 -5.20
C ASP A 625 -19.15 16.50 -5.63
N ARG A 626 -19.07 17.79 -5.29
CA ARG A 626 -20.15 18.72 -5.53
C ARG A 626 -20.07 19.47 -6.85
N TYR A 627 -18.88 19.81 -7.32
CA TYR A 627 -18.69 20.71 -8.44
C TYR A 627 -17.75 20.18 -9.54
N LEU A 628 -16.56 19.71 -9.16
CA LEU A 628 -15.53 19.36 -10.15
C LEU A 628 -15.90 18.12 -10.97
N SER A 629 -16.63 17.16 -10.38
CA SER A 629 -17.15 15.98 -11.11
C SER A 629 -18.25 16.36 -12.11
N GLN A 630 -18.86 17.52 -11.95
CA GLN A 630 -19.88 18.08 -12.85
C GLN A 630 -19.31 19.14 -13.79
N LEU A 631 -18.00 19.41 -13.71
CA LEU A 631 -17.29 20.40 -14.51
C LEU A 631 -17.85 21.83 -14.35
N ASP A 632 -18.21 22.21 -13.11
CA ASP A 632 -18.73 23.54 -12.82
C ASP A 632 -17.74 24.63 -13.25
N GLU A 633 -18.20 25.51 -14.13
CA GLU A 633 -17.38 26.54 -14.78
C GLU A 633 -16.79 27.54 -13.79
N GLY A 634 -17.59 28.02 -12.82
CA GLY A 634 -17.15 29.00 -11.83
C GLY A 634 -16.08 28.45 -10.90
N VAL A 635 -16.22 27.17 -10.51
CA VAL A 635 -15.23 26.49 -9.66
C VAL A 635 -13.95 26.19 -10.46
N LEU A 636 -14.06 25.81 -11.72
CA LEU A 636 -12.90 25.65 -12.60
C LEU A 636 -12.15 26.99 -12.81
N ASP A 637 -12.89 28.10 -12.94
CA ASP A 637 -12.31 29.42 -13.14
C ASP A 637 -11.58 29.94 -11.89
N MET A 638 -12.14 29.76 -10.70
CA MET A 638 -11.46 30.14 -9.44
C MET A 638 -10.21 29.29 -9.17
N LEU A 639 -10.16 28.03 -9.65
CA LEU A 639 -8.98 27.18 -9.59
C LEU A 639 -7.95 27.50 -10.69
N ASN A 640 -8.15 28.56 -11.49
CA ASN A 640 -7.30 28.94 -12.61
C ASN A 640 -7.09 27.78 -13.61
N THR A 641 -8.16 27.04 -13.92
CA THR A 641 -8.15 25.95 -14.88
C THR A 641 -8.15 26.54 -16.29
N ARG A 642 -6.97 26.72 -16.85
CA ARG A 642 -6.79 27.37 -18.16
C ARG A 642 -6.93 26.42 -19.33
N TYR A 643 -6.68 25.13 -19.12
CA TYR A 643 -6.78 24.10 -20.15
C TYR A 643 -7.57 22.88 -19.69
N LEU A 644 -8.40 22.38 -20.61
CA LEU A 644 -8.92 21.02 -20.53
C LEU A 644 -8.20 20.15 -21.55
N ILE A 645 -7.88 18.90 -21.21
CA ILE A 645 -7.46 17.88 -22.16
C ILE A 645 -8.64 16.95 -22.38
N LEU A 646 -9.18 16.93 -23.62
CA LEU A 646 -10.38 16.20 -24.02
C LEU A 646 -10.02 15.06 -24.99
N PRO A 647 -10.81 13.99 -25.06
CA PRO A 647 -10.72 13.02 -26.14
C PRO A 647 -11.16 13.70 -27.45
N GLY A 648 -10.25 13.77 -28.42
CA GLY A 648 -10.53 14.24 -29.76
C GLY A 648 -10.99 13.11 -30.69
N GLU A 649 -11.03 13.37 -31.98
CA GLU A 649 -11.31 12.40 -33.03
C GLU A 649 -10.27 11.25 -32.94
N GLU A 650 -10.72 10.01 -33.17
CA GLU A 650 -9.89 8.80 -33.02
C GLU A 650 -9.27 8.59 -31.61
N GLY A 651 -9.80 9.28 -30.56
CA GLY A 651 -9.35 9.15 -29.16
C GLY A 651 -8.02 9.85 -28.82
N GLN A 652 -7.46 10.65 -29.73
CA GLN A 652 -6.23 11.41 -29.45
C GLN A 652 -6.51 12.59 -28.52
N PRO A 653 -5.69 12.83 -27.47
CA PRO A 653 -5.87 13.96 -26.56
C PRO A 653 -5.74 15.31 -27.28
N VAL A 654 -6.69 16.21 -27.04
CA VAL A 654 -6.71 17.59 -27.58
C VAL A 654 -6.78 18.60 -26.44
N ALA A 655 -5.99 19.65 -26.53
CA ALA A 655 -5.98 20.75 -25.56
C ALA A 655 -7.04 21.81 -25.94
N GLN A 656 -7.95 22.09 -25.03
CA GLN A 656 -8.92 23.17 -25.14
C GLN A 656 -8.56 24.30 -24.18
N LEU A 657 -8.32 25.49 -24.70
CA LEU A 657 -8.07 26.71 -23.94
C LEU A 657 -9.37 27.25 -23.33
N ARG A 658 -9.38 27.55 -22.05
CA ARG A 658 -10.42 28.29 -21.34
C ARG A 658 -9.95 29.73 -21.09
N THR A 659 -10.71 30.68 -21.58
CA THR A 659 -10.39 32.13 -21.45
C THR A 659 -11.06 32.77 -20.24
N THR A 660 -11.97 32.05 -19.58
CA THR A 660 -12.75 32.52 -18.41
C THR A 660 -11.98 32.43 -17.10
N ALA A 661 -10.92 31.63 -17.02
CA ALA A 661 -10.15 31.40 -15.80
C ALA A 661 -9.72 32.73 -15.13
N ASN A 662 -9.90 32.83 -13.79
CA ASN A 662 -9.70 34.06 -13.03
C ASN A 662 -8.21 34.50 -12.95
N GLY A 663 -7.27 33.60 -13.29
CA GLY A 663 -5.84 33.85 -13.17
C GLY A 663 -5.24 33.30 -11.85
N ALA A 664 -3.94 33.51 -11.67
CA ALA A 664 -3.23 33.04 -10.47
C ALA A 664 -3.61 33.80 -9.20
N ALA A 665 -4.07 35.04 -9.34
CA ALA A 665 -4.67 35.84 -8.29
C ALA A 665 -5.53 36.94 -8.94
N TRP A 666 -6.55 37.43 -8.21
CA TRP A 666 -7.43 38.50 -8.65
C TRP A 666 -7.99 39.29 -7.48
N PHE A 667 -8.40 40.53 -7.74
CA PHE A 667 -9.07 41.39 -6.76
C PHE A 667 -10.58 41.13 -6.82
N VAL A 668 -11.23 41.13 -5.64
CA VAL A 668 -12.69 41.02 -5.53
C VAL A 668 -13.29 42.34 -5.05
N ASP A 669 -14.50 42.64 -5.49
CA ASP A 669 -15.23 43.86 -5.18
C ASP A 669 -16.21 43.68 -4.02
N ARG A 670 -16.63 42.44 -3.77
CA ARG A 670 -17.64 42.05 -2.74
C ARG A 670 -17.20 40.88 -1.92
N LEU A 671 -17.69 40.83 -0.68
CA LEU A 671 -17.53 39.72 0.22
C LEU A 671 -18.92 39.21 0.64
N VAL A 672 -19.12 37.89 0.59
CA VAL A 672 -20.30 37.21 1.10
C VAL A 672 -19.86 36.32 2.25
N THR A 673 -20.51 36.46 3.40
CA THR A 673 -20.17 35.66 4.59
C THR A 673 -21.04 34.42 4.69
N ALA A 674 -20.41 33.31 5.10
CA ALA A 674 -21.07 32.05 5.40
C ALA A 674 -20.90 31.71 6.90
N GLU A 675 -21.94 31.24 7.53
CA GLU A 675 -21.96 30.89 8.96
C GLU A 675 -21.24 29.55 9.23
N ASP A 676 -21.34 28.62 8.29
CA ASP A 676 -20.74 27.28 8.38
C ASP A 676 -20.18 26.79 7.03
N ALA A 677 -19.51 25.65 7.05
CA ALA A 677 -18.87 25.04 5.88
C ALA A 677 -19.89 24.62 4.79
N ARG A 678 -21.11 24.24 5.19
CA ARG A 678 -22.19 23.87 4.27
C ARG A 678 -22.66 25.10 3.49
N GLN A 679 -22.93 26.19 4.19
CA GLN A 679 -23.31 27.44 3.56
C GLN A 679 -22.18 27.99 2.69
N GLU A 680 -20.91 27.88 3.14
CA GLU A 680 -19.74 28.32 2.40
C GLU A 680 -19.65 27.61 1.04
N ILE A 681 -19.77 26.25 1.01
CA ILE A 681 -19.71 25.52 -0.24
C ILE A 681 -20.97 25.73 -1.10
N ASP A 682 -22.18 25.86 -0.51
CA ASP A 682 -23.44 26.11 -1.23
C ASP A 682 -23.46 27.45 -1.93
N LEU A 683 -22.76 28.44 -1.43
CA LEU A 683 -22.63 29.77 -2.01
C LEU A 683 -21.72 29.80 -3.24
N LEU A 684 -20.78 28.87 -3.39
CA LEU A 684 -19.90 28.85 -4.56
C LEU A 684 -20.69 28.76 -5.87
N GLY A 685 -21.68 27.87 -5.96
CA GLY A 685 -22.51 27.71 -7.16
C GLY A 685 -23.54 28.81 -7.39
N LYS A 686 -23.63 29.81 -6.49
CA LYS A 686 -24.62 30.89 -6.54
C LYS A 686 -23.97 32.27 -6.66
N THR A 687 -22.62 32.33 -6.61
CA THR A 687 -21.85 33.58 -6.53
C THR A 687 -20.96 33.70 -7.76
N ASP A 688 -20.87 34.88 -8.34
CA ASP A 688 -19.84 35.20 -9.32
C ASP A 688 -18.50 35.34 -8.62
N LEU A 689 -17.70 34.26 -8.59
CA LEU A 689 -16.43 34.16 -7.90
C LEU A 689 -15.30 35.01 -8.52
N LYS A 690 -15.58 35.67 -9.64
CA LYS A 690 -14.62 36.59 -10.26
C LYS A 690 -14.67 37.96 -9.60
N THR A 691 -15.81 38.37 -9.14
CA THR A 691 -16.03 39.71 -8.53
C THR A 691 -16.32 39.65 -7.04
N THR A 692 -16.72 38.48 -6.54
CA THR A 692 -17.19 38.29 -5.16
C THR A 692 -16.53 37.09 -4.52
N ALA A 693 -15.95 37.25 -3.31
CA ALA A 693 -15.40 36.12 -2.56
C ALA A 693 -16.35 35.66 -1.44
N VAL A 694 -16.49 34.36 -1.28
CA VAL A 694 -17.21 33.72 -0.16
C VAL A 694 -16.24 33.49 0.97
N ILE A 695 -16.52 34.02 2.17
CA ILE A 695 -15.65 33.89 3.35
C ILE A 695 -16.43 33.35 4.55
N ALA A 696 -15.78 32.63 5.44
CA ALA A 696 -16.37 32.24 6.70
C ALA A 696 -16.59 33.48 7.60
N ALA A 697 -17.71 33.56 8.31
CA ALA A 697 -18.02 34.69 9.21
C ALA A 697 -16.90 34.98 10.22
N ARG A 698 -16.19 33.99 10.69
CA ARG A 698 -15.01 34.11 11.58
C ARG A 698 -13.83 34.86 10.96
N ASP A 699 -13.68 34.83 9.64
CA ASP A 699 -12.57 35.43 8.91
C ASP A 699 -12.89 36.89 8.48
N LEU A 700 -14.15 37.34 8.67
CA LEU A 700 -14.61 38.70 8.34
C LEU A 700 -13.73 39.82 8.94
N PRO A 701 -13.26 39.73 10.20
CA PRO A 701 -12.39 40.79 10.76
C PRO A 701 -11.06 40.99 10.02
N LEU A 702 -10.55 39.93 9.37
CA LEU A 702 -9.32 39.98 8.54
C LEU A 702 -9.60 40.51 7.14
N ALA A 703 -10.81 40.30 6.65
CA ALA A 703 -11.21 40.66 5.28
C ALA A 703 -11.88 42.03 5.15
N GLN A 704 -12.42 42.59 6.24
CA GLN A 704 -13.23 43.82 6.23
C GLN A 704 -12.41 45.03 5.76
N LEU A 705 -12.85 45.60 4.65
CA LEU A 705 -12.29 46.84 4.11
C LEU A 705 -12.90 48.07 4.82
N PRO A 706 -12.16 49.20 4.93
CA PRO A 706 -12.72 50.46 5.33
C PRO A 706 -13.87 50.88 4.42
N ALA A 707 -14.91 51.51 4.97
CA ALA A 707 -16.10 51.92 4.25
C ALA A 707 -15.87 52.77 2.97
N ALA A 708 -14.73 53.47 2.90
CA ALA A 708 -14.32 54.25 1.74
C ALA A 708 -13.75 53.40 0.57
N ALA A 709 -13.38 52.15 0.82
CA ALA A 709 -12.81 51.22 -0.19
C ALA A 709 -13.85 50.38 -0.93
N ALA A 710 -15.12 50.44 -0.53
CA ALA A 710 -16.22 49.68 -1.08
C ALA A 710 -16.80 50.27 -2.39
N ALA A 711 -16.05 51.13 -3.11
CA ALA A 711 -16.52 51.68 -4.37
C ALA A 711 -16.30 50.73 -5.55
N ASP A 712 -17.27 50.67 -6.43
CA ASP A 712 -17.30 49.91 -7.69
C ASP A 712 -15.95 49.90 -8.44
N THR A 713 -15.60 48.77 -9.01
CA THR A 713 -14.42 48.47 -9.87
C THR A 713 -13.44 49.64 -10.09
N LEU A 714 -12.41 49.73 -9.25
CA LEU A 714 -11.39 50.77 -9.39
C LEU A 714 -10.49 50.43 -10.60
N PRO A 715 -10.43 51.29 -11.62
CA PRO A 715 -9.55 51.07 -12.76
C PRO A 715 -8.06 51.11 -12.29
N GLY A 716 -7.23 50.29 -12.93
CA GLY A 716 -5.78 50.29 -12.66
C GLY A 716 -5.32 49.27 -11.62
N ARG A 717 -6.15 48.34 -11.19
CA ARG A 717 -5.72 47.19 -10.36
C ARG A 717 -5.03 46.13 -11.22
N SER A 718 -3.91 45.62 -10.76
CA SER A 718 -3.22 44.50 -11.37
C SER A 718 -2.58 43.61 -10.28
N ILE A 719 -2.58 42.33 -10.49
CA ILE A 719 -1.83 41.37 -9.68
C ILE A 719 -1.37 40.21 -10.58
N ALA A 720 -0.10 39.84 -10.47
CA ALA A 720 0.50 38.80 -11.32
C ALA A 720 1.45 37.93 -10.51
N LEU A 721 1.41 36.63 -10.74
CA LEU A 721 2.42 35.68 -10.25
C LEU A 721 3.68 35.83 -11.11
N VAL A 722 4.81 36.19 -10.48
CA VAL A 722 6.10 36.42 -11.16
C VAL A 722 7.10 35.27 -10.90
N GLU A 723 6.95 34.53 -9.81
CA GLU A 723 7.80 33.39 -9.49
C GLU A 723 6.98 32.28 -8.83
N TYR A 724 7.18 31.06 -9.30
CA TYR A 724 6.56 29.84 -8.77
C TYR A 724 7.60 28.79 -8.42
N HIS A 725 7.59 28.37 -7.16
CA HIS A 725 8.19 27.13 -6.65
C HIS A 725 7.19 26.47 -5.70
N ALA A 726 7.26 25.17 -5.55
CA ALA A 726 6.31 24.42 -4.74
C ALA A 726 6.14 24.96 -3.30
N ASN A 727 7.21 25.47 -2.70
CA ASN A 727 7.25 26.03 -1.35
C ASN A 727 7.33 27.54 -1.29
N ARG A 728 7.38 28.25 -2.45
CA ARG A 728 7.49 29.71 -2.51
C ARG A 728 6.79 30.27 -3.73
N LEU A 729 5.96 31.30 -3.52
CA LEU A 729 5.23 32.02 -4.56
C LEU A 729 5.47 33.51 -4.39
N ARG A 730 5.72 34.23 -5.47
CA ARG A 730 5.92 35.69 -5.46
C ARG A 730 4.99 36.34 -6.46
N TYR A 731 4.21 37.31 -5.96
CA TYR A 731 3.28 38.09 -6.75
C TYR A 731 3.68 39.55 -6.69
N GLU A 732 3.52 40.25 -7.81
CA GLU A 732 3.62 41.70 -7.87
C GLU A 732 2.21 42.25 -8.13
N TYR A 733 1.83 43.27 -7.36
CA TYR A 733 0.53 43.91 -7.52
C TYR A 733 0.59 45.41 -7.48
N SER A 734 -0.41 46.09 -8.06
CA SER A 734 -0.68 47.50 -7.94
C SER A 734 -2.15 47.72 -7.74
N THR A 735 -2.53 48.57 -6.77
CA THR A 735 -3.93 48.93 -6.51
C THR A 735 -4.02 50.38 -6.01
N PRO A 736 -4.97 51.18 -6.49
CA PRO A 736 -5.12 52.59 -6.07
C PRO A 736 -5.69 52.75 -4.66
N ALA A 737 -6.35 51.69 -4.12
CA ALA A 737 -6.93 51.67 -2.79
C ALA A 737 -6.74 50.31 -2.15
N GLU A 738 -6.90 50.22 -0.85
CA GLU A 738 -6.87 48.96 -0.12
C GLU A 738 -7.96 48.03 -0.69
N ALA A 739 -7.62 46.76 -0.95
CA ALA A 739 -8.46 45.82 -1.60
C ALA A 739 -8.26 44.37 -1.07
N VAL A 740 -9.23 43.50 -1.28
CA VAL A 740 -9.05 42.06 -1.03
C VAL A 740 -8.66 41.38 -2.34
N ALA A 741 -7.62 40.55 -2.27
CA ALA A 741 -7.24 39.66 -3.37
C ALA A 741 -7.39 38.22 -2.95
N VAL A 742 -7.92 37.42 -3.88
CA VAL A 742 -7.98 35.95 -3.81
C VAL A 742 -6.85 35.38 -4.65
N PHE A 743 -6.16 34.39 -4.12
CA PHE A 743 -5.09 33.66 -4.77
C PHE A 743 -5.59 32.25 -5.14
N SER A 744 -5.41 31.86 -6.38
CA SER A 744 -5.79 30.53 -6.83
C SER A 744 -4.85 29.44 -6.27
N GLU A 745 -4.69 29.42 -4.95
CA GLU A 745 -3.83 28.48 -4.23
C GLU A 745 -4.57 27.93 -3.01
N ILE A 746 -4.43 26.63 -2.77
CA ILE A 746 -5.17 25.94 -1.71
C ILE A 746 -4.75 26.48 -0.34
N TYR A 747 -5.74 26.85 0.45
CA TYR A 747 -5.55 27.30 1.84
C TYR A 747 -5.19 26.11 2.74
N TYR A 748 -4.13 26.29 3.50
CA TYR A 748 -3.67 25.36 4.53
C TYR A 748 -3.03 26.14 5.66
N ASP A 749 -3.65 26.15 6.84
CA ASP A 749 -3.27 27.00 7.98
C ASP A 749 -1.98 26.59 8.70
N LYS A 750 -1.42 25.43 8.31
CA LYS A 750 -0.31 24.78 9.04
C LYS A 750 1.00 24.84 8.25
N GLY A 751 1.48 26.07 8.00
CA GLY A 751 2.81 26.24 7.44
C GLY A 751 3.01 27.30 6.36
N TRP A 752 1.93 27.79 5.73
CA TRP A 752 2.02 28.94 4.85
C TRP A 752 2.07 30.25 5.64
N THR A 753 3.04 31.09 5.33
CA THR A 753 3.14 32.49 5.78
C THR A 753 3.14 33.41 4.56
N ALA A 754 2.53 34.57 4.70
CA ALA A 754 2.49 35.58 3.66
C ALA A 754 3.21 36.83 4.16
N THR A 755 3.95 37.49 3.29
CA THR A 755 4.57 38.79 3.56
C THR A 755 4.24 39.79 2.46
N ILE A 756 4.09 41.08 2.80
CA ILE A 756 4.05 42.17 1.85
C ILE A 756 5.33 42.97 2.05
N ASP A 757 6.16 43.10 1.03
CA ASP A 757 7.48 43.76 1.06
C ASP A 757 8.39 43.28 2.21
N GLY A 758 8.20 41.97 2.60
CA GLY A 758 8.96 41.32 3.67
C GLY A 758 8.34 41.41 5.07
N GLU A 759 7.26 42.16 5.26
CA GLU A 759 6.51 42.21 6.52
C GLU A 759 5.40 41.19 6.56
N GLU A 760 5.34 40.36 7.61
CA GLU A 760 4.35 39.28 7.76
C GLU A 760 2.94 39.88 7.85
N THR A 761 2.04 39.40 6.99
CA THR A 761 0.69 39.90 6.85
C THR A 761 -0.31 38.75 7.01
N PRO A 762 -1.40 38.95 7.79
CA PRO A 762 -2.43 37.96 7.97
C PRO A 762 -3.11 37.56 6.66
N ALA A 763 -3.35 36.26 6.50
CA ALA A 763 -4.12 35.69 5.41
C ALA A 763 -5.32 34.91 5.97
N PHE A 764 -6.35 34.76 5.16
CA PHE A 764 -7.56 34.04 5.52
C PHE A 764 -8.02 33.14 4.38
N ARG A 765 -9.04 32.30 4.66
CA ARG A 765 -9.62 31.43 3.66
C ARG A 765 -10.79 32.11 2.96
N ALA A 766 -10.82 31.97 1.62
CA ALA A 766 -11.93 32.36 0.78
C ALA A 766 -12.32 31.23 -0.16
N ASP A 767 -13.52 31.28 -0.70
CA ASP A 767 -14.04 30.39 -1.72
C ASP A 767 -13.85 28.90 -1.36
N TYR A 768 -14.13 28.59 -0.08
CA TYR A 768 -14.08 27.28 0.54
C TYR A 768 -12.67 26.67 0.66
N VAL A 769 -11.81 26.88 -0.34
CA VAL A 769 -10.47 26.20 -0.41
C VAL A 769 -9.32 27.16 -0.74
N LEU A 770 -9.55 28.43 -1.08
CA LEU A 770 -8.52 29.33 -1.58
C LEU A 770 -7.95 30.24 -0.48
N ARG A 771 -6.78 30.84 -0.75
CA ARG A 771 -6.15 31.86 0.10
C ARG A 771 -6.63 33.23 -0.31
N ALA A 772 -6.77 34.11 0.66
CA ALA A 772 -7.05 35.52 0.43
C ALA A 772 -6.29 36.41 1.40
N MET A 773 -6.04 37.64 0.99
CA MET A 773 -5.38 38.66 1.80
C MET A 773 -6.01 40.02 1.54
N ARG A 774 -5.94 40.88 2.55
CA ARG A 774 -6.14 42.29 2.39
C ARG A 774 -4.80 42.95 1.98
N LEU A 775 -4.80 43.70 0.87
CA LEU A 775 -3.64 44.31 0.26
C LEU A 775 -3.73 45.85 0.35
N PRO A 776 -2.72 46.54 0.90
CA PRO A 776 -2.68 48.00 0.97
C PRO A 776 -2.60 48.64 -0.42
N ALA A 777 -3.00 49.93 -0.51
CA ALA A 777 -2.86 50.72 -1.71
C ALA A 777 -1.39 50.93 -2.07
N GLY A 778 -1.08 50.90 -3.34
CA GLY A 778 0.29 51.04 -3.84
C GLY A 778 0.71 49.90 -4.77
N THR A 779 2.02 49.90 -5.06
CA THR A 779 2.67 48.80 -5.80
C THR A 779 3.60 48.09 -4.87
N HIS A 780 3.36 46.81 -4.64
CA HIS A 780 4.02 46.00 -3.63
C HIS A 780 4.25 44.55 -4.13
N VAL A 781 5.02 43.82 -3.34
CA VAL A 781 5.34 42.40 -3.58
C VAL A 781 4.72 41.55 -2.46
N VAL A 782 3.91 40.56 -2.84
CA VAL A 782 3.44 39.52 -1.92
C VAL A 782 4.31 38.28 -2.10
N GLU A 783 4.89 37.78 -1.01
CA GLU A 783 5.61 36.51 -1.01
C GLU A 783 4.90 35.53 -0.07
N TRP A 784 4.58 34.35 -0.60
CA TRP A 784 4.10 33.21 0.16
C TRP A 784 5.22 32.21 0.34
N ARG A 785 5.42 31.72 1.57
CA ARG A 785 6.44 30.72 1.86
C ARG A 785 5.87 29.61 2.73
N PHE A 786 6.10 28.34 2.33
CA PHE A 786 5.70 27.18 3.11
C PHE A 786 6.85 26.62 3.93
N ARG A 787 6.62 26.47 5.22
CA ARG A 787 7.52 25.76 6.13
C ARG A 787 6.70 25.03 7.19
N ALA A 788 6.84 23.70 7.29
CA ALA A 788 6.16 22.92 8.31
C ALA A 788 6.54 23.37 9.72
N PRO A 789 5.56 23.71 10.59
CA PRO A 789 5.84 24.17 11.94
C PRO A 789 6.58 23.14 12.77
N GLY A 790 7.66 23.58 13.48
CA GLY A 790 8.44 22.70 14.35
C GLY A 790 9.38 21.73 13.64
N TRP A 791 9.65 21.94 12.33
CA TRP A 791 10.48 21.04 11.51
C TRP A 791 11.82 20.70 12.15
N ARG A 792 12.59 21.69 12.58
CA ARG A 792 13.91 21.48 13.21
C ARG A 792 13.84 20.62 14.47
N ALA A 793 12.82 20.81 15.30
CA ALA A 793 12.66 20.04 16.53
C ALA A 793 12.28 18.58 16.22
N ALA A 794 11.38 18.37 15.25
CA ALA A 794 11.00 17.03 14.82
C ALA A 794 12.18 16.25 14.22
N GLU A 795 12.97 16.89 13.35
CA GLU A 795 14.20 16.32 12.78
C GLU A 795 15.26 16.04 13.87
N ALA A 796 15.41 16.91 14.88
CA ALA A 796 16.34 16.67 15.99
C ALA A 796 15.97 15.41 16.80
N VAL A 797 14.69 15.22 17.13
CA VAL A 797 14.22 13.98 17.81
C VAL A 797 14.50 12.77 16.93
N THR A 798 14.17 12.83 15.64
CA THR A 798 14.42 11.75 14.67
C THR A 798 15.91 11.38 14.61
N GLY A 799 16.79 12.38 14.55
CA GLY A 799 18.24 12.21 14.50
C GLY A 799 18.83 11.60 15.78
N ILE A 800 18.46 12.12 16.95
CA ILE A 800 18.92 11.61 18.23
C ILE A 800 18.56 10.12 18.38
N CYS A 801 17.30 9.77 18.15
CA CYS A 801 16.85 8.39 18.25
C CYS A 801 17.55 7.48 17.22
N SER A 802 17.75 7.98 15.98
CA SER A 802 18.49 7.24 14.94
C SER A 802 19.94 6.96 15.35
N VAL A 803 20.65 7.94 15.92
CA VAL A 803 22.03 7.76 16.41
C VAL A 803 22.07 6.73 17.54
N VAL A 804 21.16 6.79 18.50
CA VAL A 804 21.08 5.83 19.61
C VAL A 804 20.86 4.40 19.08
N ILE A 805 19.98 4.22 18.09
CA ILE A 805 19.74 2.90 17.47
C ILE A 805 20.99 2.37 16.78
N LEU A 806 21.63 3.19 15.93
CA LEU A 806 22.83 2.79 15.20
C LEU A 806 23.99 2.47 16.15
N ALA A 807 24.19 3.29 17.19
CA ALA A 807 25.21 3.04 18.21
C ALA A 807 24.93 1.74 18.98
N SER A 808 23.67 1.48 19.35
CA SER A 808 23.26 0.26 20.04
C SER A 808 23.49 -1.00 19.18
N ALA A 809 23.15 -0.91 17.88
CA ALA A 809 23.39 -1.99 16.92
C ALA A 809 24.88 -2.26 16.74
N ALA A 810 25.71 -1.22 16.59
CA ALA A 810 27.16 -1.35 16.49
C ALA A 810 27.76 -1.98 17.76
N ALA A 811 27.31 -1.52 18.94
CA ALA A 811 27.74 -2.08 20.21
C ALA A 811 27.38 -3.57 20.35
N ALA A 812 26.17 -3.96 19.94
CA ALA A 812 25.74 -5.37 19.95
C ALA A 812 26.64 -6.24 19.05
N VAL A 813 27.00 -5.77 17.86
CA VAL A 813 27.93 -6.48 16.94
C VAL A 813 29.33 -6.61 17.58
N VAL A 814 29.90 -5.52 18.11
CA VAL A 814 31.23 -5.54 18.75
C VAL A 814 31.28 -6.52 19.92
N LEU A 815 30.23 -6.50 20.76
CA LEU A 815 30.14 -7.41 21.90
C LEU A 815 30.00 -8.88 21.47
N ALA A 816 29.24 -9.15 20.41
CA ALA A 816 29.12 -10.50 19.84
C ALA A 816 30.45 -11.02 19.32
N VAL A 817 31.20 -10.20 18.56
CA VAL A 817 32.53 -10.54 18.02
C VAL A 817 33.53 -10.79 19.15
N ARG A 818 33.57 -9.93 20.18
CA ARG A 818 34.43 -10.09 21.34
C ARG A 818 34.15 -11.38 22.12
N ARG A 819 32.87 -11.73 22.32
CA ARG A 819 32.46 -12.97 22.98
C ARG A 819 32.93 -14.20 22.20
N LYS A 820 32.77 -14.18 20.86
CA LYS A 820 33.22 -15.28 19.99
C LYS A 820 34.75 -15.48 20.05
N ARG A 821 35.52 -14.38 19.99
CA ARG A 821 37.02 -14.45 20.12
C ARG A 821 37.44 -15.00 21.45
N ARG A 822 36.81 -14.59 22.55
CA ARG A 822 37.09 -15.12 23.90
C ARG A 822 36.73 -16.61 24.05
N GLY A 823 35.63 -17.04 23.39
CA GLY A 823 35.22 -18.45 23.36
C GLY A 823 36.27 -19.33 22.63
N ASN A 824 36.72 -18.90 21.45
CA ASN A 824 37.73 -19.61 20.67
C ASN A 824 39.08 -19.66 21.39
N GLY A 825 39.54 -18.56 21.96
CA GLY A 825 40.80 -18.55 22.71
C GLY A 825 40.80 -19.44 23.96
N ARG A 826 39.64 -19.62 24.63
CA ARG A 826 39.51 -20.59 25.73
C ARG A 826 39.54 -22.03 25.26
N GLN A 827 38.97 -22.31 24.07
CA GLN A 827 38.97 -23.65 23.48
C GLN A 827 40.34 -24.03 22.95
N GLU A 828 41.05 -23.07 22.33
CA GLU A 828 42.45 -23.24 21.92
C GLU A 828 43.42 -23.44 23.13
N ALA A 829 43.20 -22.69 24.22
CA ALA A 829 43.96 -22.86 25.45
C ALA A 829 43.64 -24.20 26.14
N ALA A 830 42.40 -24.69 26.09
CA ALA A 830 42.02 -25.99 26.58
C ALA A 830 42.65 -27.14 25.77
N ASN A 831 42.59 -27.03 24.41
CA ASN A 831 43.21 -28.00 23.50
C ASN A 831 44.75 -27.98 23.54
N ALA A 832 45.39 -26.89 23.97
CA ALA A 832 46.83 -26.81 24.16
C ALA A 832 47.29 -27.32 25.55
N ALA A 833 46.34 -27.50 26.47
CA ALA A 833 46.61 -28.06 27.81
C ALA A 833 46.30 -29.58 27.90
N GLU A 834 45.61 -30.15 26.90
CA GLU A 834 45.54 -31.58 26.60
C GLU A 834 46.72 -32.01 25.72
#